data_c66cefbc98bf7f40130a213325df94d6
#
_entry.id   c66cefbc98bf7f40130a213325df94d6
#
_cell.length_a   1.000
_cell.length_b   1.000
_cell.length_c   1.000
_cell.angle_alpha   90.00
_cell.angle_beta   90.00
_cell.angle_gamma   90.00
#
_symmetry.space_group_name_H-M   'P 1'
#
loop_
_entity.id
_entity.type
_entity.pdbx_description
1 polymer ?
#
loop_
_entity_poly.entity_id
_entity_poly.type
_entity_poly.pdbx_seq_one_letter_code
_entity_poly.pdbx_strand_id
1 'polypeptide(L)'
;MSDPRRDDLAFRVYERVRDAVIEITGAPPAAAGSLRPSAYWSEELENIDYMIEASPLIVRKLRHHSFHLTGIRPYDYRTKDASRRQLFEARLAALRDLGGDALLVPESPALGGFGYDIGGRLVNVDTLKFYEVLIGMARGGVLPAMRAIDASGRAPVVCEIGAGWGGFAWQFKTLVPRARYIIVDFAEVFLFSATYLGTLFPAARMAFVGTAQTPTLAAAGDAELVFVPHTRAHEIERVALDLTVNMVSFQEMTGAQVRAYAAHASAAGCPLLYSLNRERSPYNTELDAVSAALAGRYSLTEVSVLGTDYTSAMKKPPKAGKPVERSEFNYRHLVGRLDPALAGRAVSPATTSTATPRGTTAAGASASTSGPGGPTVVIGMTLYNKARHLREALDSLLGQTVADFGLVLLDDASADDTEAIAKEYVARDPRVRYHRHAQRQAMVATWHEVVEIAANEFPSARYFAWASDHDRWHPRWLERLLAEIDRDPSAVLAYPITCRIDEQGTQLDKGPRLFDTSACQSLGERWRHVCHEGIGAGDMVYGLMRLDALKKAGIFRRVLRPDRLLIAELSLYGRFRQVAEVLWFRRESDVASVDRQRHTLVLAGDEPPGFGAPPWLQHARMLWRIYAAPEAPPLAISRATWARMLVRYQLTYGWRHFRKTEASHAIGRGIDQAIWTKKITKHYWHHAVYNTLVRGRAAWGRTKRFGRRAVYEALMLTHRLGLRGSGKAPTR
;
A
#
# COMPACT_ATOMS: atom_id res chain seq x y z
N MET A 1 6.96 -35.65 21.02
CA MET A 1 5.75 -35.21 21.76
C MET A 1 5.05 -34.16 20.86
N SER A 2 3.80 -34.42 20.47
CA SER A 2 2.97 -33.46 19.72
C SER A 2 2.73 -32.21 20.59
N ASP A 3 2.78 -31.04 20.02
CA ASP A 3 2.46 -29.76 20.70
C ASP A 3 0.97 -29.81 21.13
N PRO A 4 0.63 -29.83 22.44
CA PRO A 4 -0.75 -29.94 22.92
C PRO A 4 -1.65 -28.76 22.45
N ARG A 5 -1.06 -27.69 21.86
CA ARG A 5 -1.80 -26.57 21.26
C ARG A 5 -2.36 -26.90 19.88
N ARG A 6 -1.93 -28.02 19.25
CA ARG A 6 -2.51 -28.49 17.99
C ARG A 6 -3.90 -29.08 18.17
N ASP A 7 -4.25 -29.49 19.40
CA ASP A 7 -5.60 -29.97 19.74
C ASP A 7 -6.60 -28.84 19.98
N ASP A 8 -6.17 -27.56 19.89
CA ASP A 8 -7.03 -26.39 19.95
C ASP A 8 -7.99 -26.35 18.77
N LEU A 9 -9.28 -26.16 19.03
CA LEU A 9 -10.32 -26.05 18.00
C LEU A 9 -9.94 -25.08 16.87
N ALA A 10 -9.44 -23.89 17.22
CA ALA A 10 -9.07 -22.87 16.25
C ALA A 10 -7.95 -23.36 15.30
N PHE A 11 -7.01 -24.14 15.82
CA PHE A 11 -5.93 -24.64 14.98
C PHE A 11 -6.38 -25.79 14.07
N ARG A 12 -7.27 -26.68 14.55
CA ARG A 12 -7.87 -27.72 13.70
C ARG A 12 -8.74 -27.11 12.58
N VAL A 13 -9.50 -26.06 12.89
CA VAL A 13 -10.25 -25.32 11.88
C VAL A 13 -9.31 -24.71 10.86
N TYR A 14 -8.23 -24.06 11.32
CA TYR A 14 -7.23 -23.46 10.44
C TYR A 14 -6.57 -24.51 9.51
N GLU A 15 -6.18 -25.69 10.04
CA GLU A 15 -5.56 -26.74 9.21
C GLU A 15 -6.50 -27.16 8.06
N ARG A 16 -7.79 -27.36 8.35
CA ARG A 16 -8.79 -27.67 7.33
C ARG A 16 -8.95 -26.55 6.30
N VAL A 17 -8.95 -25.31 6.75
CA VAL A 17 -9.03 -24.12 5.85
C VAL A 17 -7.78 -24.02 4.99
N ARG A 18 -6.60 -24.18 5.59
CA ARG A 18 -5.31 -24.15 4.89
C ARG A 18 -5.27 -25.19 3.77
N ASP A 19 -5.68 -26.41 4.06
CA ASP A 19 -5.65 -27.51 3.08
C ASP A 19 -6.59 -27.20 1.91
N ALA A 20 -7.78 -26.65 2.17
CA ALA A 20 -8.69 -26.19 1.13
C ALA A 20 -8.12 -25.02 0.30
N VAL A 21 -7.45 -24.05 0.95
CA VAL A 21 -6.80 -22.92 0.25
C VAL A 21 -5.67 -23.42 -0.66
N ILE A 22 -4.83 -24.34 -0.17
CA ILE A 22 -3.75 -24.95 -0.99
C ILE A 22 -4.33 -25.65 -2.21
N GLU A 23 -5.42 -26.41 -2.04
CA GLU A 23 -6.07 -27.11 -3.14
C GLU A 23 -6.63 -26.14 -4.19
N ILE A 24 -7.30 -25.06 -3.76
CA ILE A 24 -7.87 -24.04 -4.65
C ILE A 24 -6.76 -23.28 -5.41
N THR A 25 -5.70 -22.87 -4.73
CA THR A 25 -4.62 -22.08 -5.35
C THR A 25 -3.68 -22.93 -6.19
N GLY A 26 -3.57 -24.23 -5.93
CA GLY A 26 -2.79 -25.18 -6.73
C GLY A 26 -3.48 -25.64 -8.02
N ALA A 27 -4.77 -25.36 -8.19
CA ALA A 27 -5.50 -25.67 -9.41
C ALA A 27 -5.09 -24.73 -10.57
N PRO A 28 -4.99 -25.21 -11.82
CA PRO A 28 -4.72 -24.33 -12.95
C PRO A 28 -5.77 -23.21 -13.00
N PRO A 29 -5.36 -21.96 -13.26
CA PRO A 29 -6.29 -20.84 -13.27
C PRO A 29 -7.39 -21.08 -14.29
N ALA A 30 -8.64 -21.03 -13.86
CA ALA A 30 -9.79 -20.99 -14.76
C ALA A 30 -9.60 -19.82 -15.74
N ALA A 31 -9.99 -19.99 -17.01
CA ALA A 31 -9.77 -19.02 -18.07
C ALA A 31 -10.04 -17.59 -17.58
N ALA A 32 -9.01 -16.76 -17.65
CA ALA A 32 -8.95 -15.48 -17.00
C ALA A 32 -10.02 -14.52 -17.56
N GLY A 33 -11.12 -14.41 -16.84
CA GLY A 33 -12.10 -13.33 -16.98
C GLY A 33 -11.62 -12.04 -16.31
N SER A 34 -12.46 -11.01 -16.34
CA SER A 34 -12.24 -9.64 -15.88
C SER A 34 -11.93 -9.45 -14.37
N LEU A 35 -11.75 -10.52 -13.60
CA LEU A 35 -11.65 -10.50 -12.13
C LEU A 35 -10.23 -10.79 -11.59
N ARG A 36 -9.18 -10.46 -12.36
CA ARG A 36 -7.81 -10.58 -11.83
C ARG A 36 -7.61 -9.62 -10.63
N PRO A 37 -6.85 -10.04 -9.60
CA PRO A 37 -6.49 -9.14 -8.51
C PRO A 37 -5.92 -7.84 -9.05
N SER A 38 -6.28 -6.70 -8.45
CA SER A 38 -5.58 -5.44 -8.69
C SER A 38 -4.12 -5.56 -8.24
N ALA A 39 -3.23 -4.73 -8.78
CA ALA A 39 -1.82 -4.71 -8.35
C ALA A 39 -1.68 -4.48 -6.84
N TYR A 40 -2.56 -3.66 -6.26
CA TYR A 40 -2.66 -3.43 -4.82
C TYR A 40 -2.90 -4.76 -4.07
N TRP A 41 -3.90 -5.53 -4.47
CA TRP A 41 -4.22 -6.80 -3.80
C TRP A 41 -3.18 -7.89 -4.05
N SER A 42 -2.50 -7.89 -5.19
CA SER A 42 -1.38 -8.81 -5.43
C SER A 42 -0.23 -8.57 -4.44
N GLU A 43 0.09 -7.30 -4.11
CA GLU A 43 1.10 -6.96 -3.10
C GLU A 43 0.62 -7.29 -1.67
N GLU A 44 -0.66 -7.05 -1.35
CA GLU A 44 -1.19 -7.35 -0.02
C GLU A 44 -1.31 -8.87 0.22
N LEU A 45 -1.62 -9.66 -0.80
CA LEU A 45 -1.63 -11.12 -0.70
C LEU A 45 -0.23 -11.67 -0.37
N GLU A 46 0.84 -11.13 -0.98
CA GLU A 46 2.23 -11.49 -0.60
C GLU A 46 2.53 -11.19 0.88
N ASN A 47 1.93 -10.17 1.45
CA ASN A 47 2.10 -9.82 2.85
C ASN A 47 1.46 -10.82 3.82
N ILE A 48 0.56 -11.68 3.36
CA ILE A 48 -0.14 -12.69 4.16
C ILE A 48 0.28 -14.13 3.84
N ASP A 49 1.20 -14.36 2.90
CA ASP A 49 1.68 -15.70 2.50
C ASP A 49 2.11 -16.57 3.68
N TYR A 50 2.71 -15.95 4.72
CA TYR A 50 3.12 -16.68 5.92
C TYR A 50 1.96 -17.34 6.67
N MET A 51 0.71 -16.94 6.38
CA MET A 51 -0.48 -17.53 6.98
C MET A 51 -0.72 -18.97 6.52
N ILE A 52 -0.17 -19.38 5.39
CA ILE A 52 -0.21 -20.79 4.92
C ILE A 52 0.53 -21.71 5.89
N GLU A 53 1.58 -21.21 6.55
CA GLU A 53 2.38 -21.95 7.52
C GLU A 53 2.16 -21.45 8.97
N ALA A 54 0.98 -20.90 9.26
CA ALA A 54 0.73 -20.31 10.57
C ALA A 54 0.83 -21.34 11.70
N SER A 55 1.61 -21.00 12.72
CA SER A 55 1.70 -21.81 13.94
C SER A 55 0.45 -21.65 14.82
N PRO A 56 0.18 -22.59 15.77
CA PRO A 56 -0.93 -22.45 16.73
C PRO A 56 -0.95 -21.11 17.47
N LEU A 57 0.22 -20.48 17.70
CA LEU A 57 0.31 -19.18 18.35
C LEU A 57 -0.13 -18.03 17.45
N ILE A 58 0.12 -18.12 16.14
CA ILE A 58 -0.35 -17.16 15.15
C ILE A 58 -1.87 -17.27 15.06
N VAL A 59 -2.40 -18.49 14.92
CA VAL A 59 -3.84 -18.73 14.81
C VAL A 59 -4.58 -18.23 16.06
N ARG A 60 -4.08 -18.47 17.26
CA ARG A 60 -4.65 -17.92 18.51
C ARG A 60 -4.69 -16.38 18.55
N LYS A 61 -3.90 -15.72 17.71
CA LYS A 61 -3.85 -14.26 17.56
C LYS A 61 -4.24 -13.80 16.15
N LEU A 62 -5.07 -14.54 15.47
CA LEU A 62 -5.49 -14.30 14.11
C LEU A 62 -5.93 -12.83 13.90
N ARG A 63 -6.72 -12.28 14.85
CA ARG A 63 -7.17 -10.88 14.81
C ARG A 63 -6.00 -9.88 14.85
N HIS A 64 -4.87 -10.22 15.46
CA HIS A 64 -3.68 -9.36 15.42
C HIS A 64 -3.03 -9.33 14.03
N HIS A 65 -3.19 -10.41 13.26
CA HIS A 65 -2.62 -10.54 11.93
C HIS A 65 -3.53 -9.97 10.84
N SER A 66 -4.84 -9.78 11.12
CA SER A 66 -5.78 -9.17 10.18
C SER A 66 -5.48 -7.68 9.87
N PHE A 67 -4.46 -7.08 10.51
CA PHE A 67 -4.05 -5.70 10.19
C PHE A 67 -3.57 -5.54 8.74
N HIS A 68 -3.10 -6.61 8.11
CA HIS A 68 -2.74 -6.61 6.69
C HIS A 68 -3.96 -6.34 5.80
N LEU A 69 -5.14 -6.79 6.22
CA LEU A 69 -6.41 -6.59 5.51
C LEU A 69 -7.14 -5.30 5.89
N THR A 70 -6.96 -4.83 7.14
CA THR A 70 -7.78 -3.74 7.70
C THR A 70 -7.00 -2.48 8.04
N GLY A 71 -5.68 -2.55 8.10
CA GLY A 71 -4.83 -1.49 8.61
C GLY A 71 -4.95 -1.23 10.12
N ILE A 72 -5.81 -1.98 10.85
CA ILE A 72 -6.11 -1.75 12.28
C ILE A 72 -5.15 -2.56 13.14
N ARG A 73 -4.44 -1.90 14.03
CA ARG A 73 -3.41 -2.52 14.88
C ARG A 73 -3.87 -2.65 16.33
N PRO A 74 -3.72 -3.84 16.96
CA PRO A 74 -4.03 -4.02 18.39
C PRO A 74 -3.26 -3.08 19.31
N TYR A 75 -2.06 -2.68 18.91
CA TYR A 75 -1.21 -1.74 19.65
C TYR A 75 -1.89 -0.38 19.85
N ASP A 76 -2.70 0.06 18.92
CA ASP A 76 -3.38 1.34 18.95
C ASP A 76 -4.39 1.45 20.10
N TYR A 77 -4.87 0.32 20.65
CA TYR A 77 -5.81 0.23 21.77
C TYR A 77 -5.13 0.03 23.12
N ARG A 78 -3.79 -0.11 23.15
CA ARG A 78 -3.00 -0.29 24.37
C ARG A 78 -2.43 1.03 24.90
N THR A 79 -2.52 2.11 24.14
CA THR A 79 -2.01 3.42 24.57
C THR A 79 -2.93 4.00 25.62
N LYS A 80 -2.33 4.66 26.64
CA LYS A 80 -3.08 5.41 27.68
C LYS A 80 -3.63 6.76 27.17
N ASP A 81 -3.88 6.89 25.87
CA ASP A 81 -4.45 8.09 25.28
C ASP A 81 -5.94 8.15 25.60
N ALA A 82 -6.25 8.89 26.66
CA ALA A 82 -7.63 9.10 27.11
C ALA A 82 -8.50 9.80 26.06
N SER A 83 -7.91 10.69 25.26
CA SER A 83 -8.65 11.46 24.25
C SER A 83 -9.19 10.56 23.13
N ARG A 84 -8.41 9.57 22.72
CA ARG A 84 -8.82 8.58 21.71
C ARG A 84 -9.93 7.67 22.25
N ARG A 85 -9.82 7.21 23.48
CA ARG A 85 -10.85 6.41 24.13
C ARG A 85 -12.18 7.18 24.23
N GLN A 86 -12.15 8.44 24.66
CA GLN A 86 -13.34 9.31 24.72
C GLN A 86 -14.01 9.49 23.36
N LEU A 87 -13.21 9.57 22.28
CA LEU A 87 -13.76 9.60 20.91
C LEU A 87 -14.54 8.34 20.56
N PHE A 88 -14.04 7.15 20.96
CA PHE A 88 -14.74 5.87 20.76
C PHE A 88 -16.03 5.81 21.59
N GLU A 89 -15.98 6.24 22.85
CA GLU A 89 -17.15 6.31 23.74
C GLU A 89 -18.23 7.22 23.18
N ALA A 90 -17.85 8.42 22.72
CA ALA A 90 -18.78 9.38 22.13
C ALA A 90 -19.44 8.85 20.84
N ARG A 91 -18.67 8.16 19.97
CA ARG A 91 -19.23 7.55 18.76
C ARG A 91 -20.14 6.38 19.05
N LEU A 92 -19.73 5.52 19.97
CA LEU A 92 -20.57 4.42 20.41
C LEU A 92 -21.89 4.92 20.97
N ALA A 93 -21.89 6.00 21.77
CA ALA A 93 -23.10 6.64 22.28
C ALA A 93 -23.97 7.15 21.13
N ALA A 94 -23.41 7.91 20.19
CA ALA A 94 -24.15 8.42 19.03
C ALA A 94 -24.75 7.30 18.16
N LEU A 95 -24.07 6.18 17.98
CA LEU A 95 -24.61 5.03 17.27
C LEU A 95 -25.71 4.32 18.06
N ARG A 96 -25.59 4.25 19.38
CA ARG A 96 -26.63 3.71 20.25
C ARG A 96 -27.92 4.53 20.19
N ASP A 97 -27.81 5.85 20.16
CA ASP A 97 -28.97 6.75 20.02
C ASP A 97 -29.69 6.54 18.68
N LEU A 98 -28.94 6.10 17.63
CA LEU A 98 -29.52 5.84 16.30
C LEU A 98 -30.11 4.44 16.14
N GLY A 99 -29.54 3.41 16.73
CA GLY A 99 -29.86 2.02 16.44
C GLY A 99 -30.18 1.14 17.65
N GLY A 100 -29.95 1.63 18.85
CA GLY A 100 -30.11 0.89 20.10
C GLY A 100 -29.13 -0.26 20.30
N ASP A 101 -28.99 -0.73 21.53
CA ASP A 101 -28.03 -1.79 21.91
C ASP A 101 -28.27 -3.14 21.25
N ALA A 102 -29.49 -3.41 20.76
CA ALA A 102 -29.85 -4.69 20.15
C ALA A 102 -29.11 -5.01 18.83
N LEU A 103 -28.53 -4.01 18.21
CA LEU A 103 -27.73 -4.15 16.98
C LEU A 103 -26.22 -4.16 17.25
N LEU A 104 -25.77 -3.87 18.48
CA LEU A 104 -24.37 -3.83 18.84
C LEU A 104 -23.84 -5.24 19.14
N VAL A 105 -23.03 -5.78 18.26
CA VAL A 105 -22.27 -7.00 18.49
C VAL A 105 -20.81 -6.58 18.77
N PRO A 106 -20.31 -6.74 20.03
CA PRO A 106 -18.96 -6.32 20.38
C PRO A 106 -17.90 -7.23 19.73
N GLU A 107 -16.65 -6.81 19.71
CA GLU A 107 -15.54 -7.66 19.27
C GLU A 107 -15.47 -8.92 20.14
N SER A 108 -15.32 -10.08 19.49
CA SER A 108 -15.10 -11.34 20.22
C SER A 108 -13.69 -11.38 20.83
N PRO A 109 -13.51 -11.81 22.08
CA PRO A 109 -12.19 -12.02 22.66
C PRO A 109 -11.43 -13.21 22.04
N ALA A 110 -12.13 -14.08 21.30
CA ALA A 110 -11.53 -15.24 20.66
C ALA A 110 -10.49 -14.82 19.60
N LEU A 111 -9.54 -15.71 19.33
CA LEU A 111 -8.51 -15.54 18.30
C LEU A 111 -7.70 -14.22 18.47
N GLY A 112 -7.59 -13.71 19.69
CA GLY A 112 -6.86 -12.49 20.00
C GLY A 112 -7.62 -11.21 19.69
N GLY A 113 -8.94 -11.20 19.79
CA GLY A 113 -9.76 -10.00 19.65
C GLY A 113 -9.29 -8.86 20.55
N PHE A 114 -9.48 -7.63 20.13
CA PHE A 114 -8.94 -6.44 20.76
C PHE A 114 -9.85 -5.22 20.58
N GLY A 115 -9.67 -4.23 21.44
CA GLY A 115 -10.42 -2.99 21.43
C GLY A 115 -10.27 -2.25 22.75
N TYR A 116 -10.96 -1.12 22.89
CA TYR A 116 -11.18 -0.51 24.20
C TYR A 116 -12.28 -1.30 24.92
N ASP A 117 -12.06 -1.59 26.18
CA ASP A 117 -13.16 -2.07 27.03
C ASP A 117 -14.06 -0.89 27.42
N ILE A 118 -15.25 -0.87 26.86
CA ILE A 118 -16.29 0.15 27.13
C ILE A 118 -17.51 -0.57 27.70
N GLY A 119 -17.69 -0.46 29.01
CA GLY A 119 -18.78 -1.11 29.72
C GLY A 119 -18.80 -2.65 29.61
N GLY A 120 -17.62 -3.29 29.70
CA GLY A 120 -17.44 -4.75 29.58
C GLY A 120 -17.48 -5.28 28.15
N ARG A 121 -17.50 -4.40 27.14
CA ARG A 121 -17.55 -4.76 25.71
C ARG A 121 -16.30 -4.27 25.00
N LEU A 122 -15.64 -5.15 24.24
CA LEU A 122 -14.50 -4.77 23.40
C LEU A 122 -15.00 -4.02 22.16
N VAL A 123 -14.53 -2.78 21.99
CA VAL A 123 -14.92 -1.90 20.89
C VAL A 123 -13.68 -1.41 20.16
N ASN A 124 -13.59 -1.66 18.87
CA ASN A 124 -12.58 -1.16 17.96
C ASN A 124 -13.20 -0.47 16.74
N VAL A 125 -12.38 -0.04 15.78
CA VAL A 125 -12.87 0.63 14.56
C VAL A 125 -13.82 -0.28 13.77
N ASP A 126 -13.49 -1.56 13.62
CA ASP A 126 -14.36 -2.51 12.91
C ASP A 126 -15.71 -2.69 13.63
N THR A 127 -15.68 -2.77 14.96
CA THR A 127 -16.93 -2.85 15.76
C THR A 127 -17.83 -1.66 15.49
N LEU A 128 -17.27 -0.43 15.49
CA LEU A 128 -18.08 0.78 15.22
C LEU A 128 -18.59 0.82 13.78
N LYS A 129 -17.74 0.47 12.82
CA LYS A 129 -18.08 0.40 11.39
C LYS A 129 -19.20 -0.59 11.12
N PHE A 130 -19.08 -1.81 11.63
CA PHE A 130 -20.07 -2.85 11.43
C PHE A 130 -21.40 -2.53 12.15
N TYR A 131 -21.32 -1.93 13.33
CA TYR A 131 -22.51 -1.46 14.03
C TYR A 131 -23.24 -0.37 13.24
N GLU A 132 -22.51 0.59 12.65
CA GLU A 132 -23.08 1.60 11.77
C GLU A 132 -23.74 0.99 10.52
N VAL A 133 -23.13 -0.04 9.93
CA VAL A 133 -23.71 -0.81 8.81
C VAL A 133 -25.01 -1.49 9.22
N LEU A 134 -25.06 -2.14 10.37
CA LEU A 134 -26.26 -2.81 10.89
C LEU A 134 -27.40 -1.81 11.14
N ILE A 135 -27.09 -0.62 11.64
CA ILE A 135 -28.03 0.49 11.78
C ILE A 135 -28.53 0.95 10.39
N GLY A 136 -27.63 1.12 9.44
CA GLY A 136 -27.98 1.46 8.05
C GLY A 136 -28.88 0.41 7.40
N MET A 137 -28.56 -0.87 7.58
CA MET A 137 -29.40 -1.99 7.12
C MET A 137 -30.77 -2.02 7.79
N ALA A 138 -30.82 -1.72 9.09
CA ALA A 138 -32.12 -1.66 9.80
C ALA A 138 -33.00 -0.52 9.28
N ARG A 139 -32.44 0.68 9.11
CA ARG A 139 -33.13 1.86 8.58
C ARG A 139 -33.52 1.71 7.11
N GLY A 140 -32.67 1.07 6.31
CA GLY A 140 -32.94 0.79 4.90
C GLY A 140 -33.90 -0.39 4.63
N GLY A 141 -34.40 -1.04 5.68
CA GLY A 141 -35.32 -2.16 5.59
C GLY A 141 -34.67 -3.50 5.25
N VAL A 142 -33.33 -3.54 5.11
CA VAL A 142 -32.56 -4.75 4.73
C VAL A 142 -32.55 -5.77 5.87
N LEU A 143 -32.13 -5.37 7.08
CA LEU A 143 -32.08 -6.27 8.23
C LEU A 143 -33.46 -6.77 8.65
N PRO A 144 -34.53 -5.94 8.69
CA PRO A 144 -35.92 -6.42 8.89
C PRO A 144 -36.33 -7.46 7.86
N ALA A 145 -36.01 -7.28 6.58
CA ALA A 145 -36.34 -8.26 5.53
C ALA A 145 -35.65 -9.61 5.79
N MET A 146 -34.34 -9.60 6.12
CA MET A 146 -33.63 -10.84 6.45
C MET A 146 -34.20 -11.53 7.69
N ARG A 147 -34.56 -10.79 8.72
CA ARG A 147 -35.23 -11.33 9.92
C ARG A 147 -36.63 -11.89 9.64
N ALA A 148 -37.37 -11.27 8.73
CA ALA A 148 -38.67 -11.78 8.33
C ALA A 148 -38.54 -13.13 7.59
N ILE A 149 -37.57 -13.27 6.71
CA ILE A 149 -37.23 -14.55 6.05
C ILE A 149 -36.82 -15.59 7.10
N ASP A 150 -35.97 -15.24 8.05
CA ASP A 150 -35.56 -16.11 9.13
C ASP A 150 -36.75 -16.56 9.99
N ALA A 151 -37.64 -15.66 10.34
CA ALA A 151 -38.85 -15.95 11.10
C ALA A 151 -39.84 -16.85 10.35
N SER A 152 -39.87 -16.83 9.01
CA SER A 152 -40.71 -17.71 8.20
C SER A 152 -40.29 -19.19 8.19
N GLY A 153 -39.15 -19.51 8.79
CA GLY A 153 -38.61 -20.86 8.79
C GLY A 153 -37.57 -21.14 7.69
N ARG A 154 -37.43 -20.24 6.70
CA ARG A 154 -36.41 -20.30 5.65
C ARG A 154 -35.12 -19.63 6.12
N ALA A 155 -33.97 -20.21 5.80
CA ALA A 155 -32.70 -19.56 6.00
C ALA A 155 -32.50 -18.46 4.93
N PRO A 156 -32.28 -17.18 5.30
CA PRO A 156 -31.91 -16.18 4.31
C PRO A 156 -30.50 -16.47 3.74
N VAL A 157 -30.33 -16.26 2.42
CA VAL A 157 -29.08 -16.49 1.71
C VAL A 157 -28.40 -15.15 1.46
N VAL A 158 -27.28 -14.95 2.11
CA VAL A 158 -26.50 -13.69 2.07
C VAL A 158 -25.17 -13.94 1.36
N CYS A 159 -24.81 -13.08 0.41
CA CYS A 159 -23.52 -13.07 -0.26
C CYS A 159 -22.74 -11.81 0.11
N GLU A 160 -21.61 -11.94 0.77
CA GLU A 160 -20.68 -10.85 1.04
C GLU A 160 -19.50 -10.91 0.07
N ILE A 161 -19.25 -9.80 -0.65
CA ILE A 161 -18.16 -9.66 -1.58
C ILE A 161 -17.05 -8.86 -0.89
N GLY A 162 -15.85 -9.47 -0.72
CA GLY A 162 -14.74 -8.84 -0.02
C GLY A 162 -14.94 -8.80 1.50
N ALA A 163 -15.16 -9.96 2.12
CA ALA A 163 -15.42 -10.08 3.57
C ALA A 163 -14.18 -9.87 4.45
N GLY A 164 -12.98 -9.89 3.86
CA GLY A 164 -11.72 -9.74 4.56
C GLY A 164 -11.54 -10.79 5.67
N TRP A 165 -11.44 -10.37 6.93
CA TRP A 165 -11.26 -11.31 8.04
C TRP A 165 -12.56 -11.96 8.57
N GLY A 166 -13.71 -11.68 7.95
CA GLY A 166 -15.00 -12.31 8.29
C GLY A 166 -15.75 -11.67 9.47
N GLY A 167 -15.33 -10.48 9.91
CA GLY A 167 -15.89 -9.85 11.10
C GLY A 167 -17.34 -9.42 10.95
N PHE A 168 -17.72 -8.92 9.80
CA PHE A 168 -19.10 -8.55 9.55
C PHE A 168 -20.01 -9.78 9.42
N ALA A 169 -19.55 -10.81 8.69
CA ALA A 169 -20.25 -12.07 8.57
C ALA A 169 -20.59 -12.68 9.96
N TRP A 170 -19.63 -12.61 10.89
CA TRP A 170 -19.84 -13.04 12.27
C TRP A 170 -20.92 -12.20 12.98
N GLN A 171 -20.86 -10.88 12.89
CA GLN A 171 -21.86 -9.99 13.52
C GLN A 171 -23.23 -10.19 12.90
N PHE A 172 -23.31 -10.30 11.58
CA PHE A 172 -24.58 -10.52 10.89
C PHE A 172 -25.21 -11.86 11.27
N LYS A 173 -24.46 -12.96 11.25
CA LYS A 173 -24.94 -14.28 11.68
C LYS A 173 -25.33 -14.32 13.16
N THR A 174 -24.69 -13.53 14.01
CA THR A 174 -25.12 -13.39 15.42
C THR A 174 -26.54 -12.81 15.53
N LEU A 175 -26.92 -11.90 14.63
CA LEU A 175 -28.25 -11.25 14.61
C LEU A 175 -29.28 -12.00 13.77
N VAL A 176 -28.84 -12.84 12.82
CA VAL A 176 -29.67 -13.65 11.92
C VAL A 176 -29.06 -15.08 11.87
N PRO A 177 -29.24 -15.90 12.94
CA PRO A 177 -28.46 -17.11 13.15
C PRO A 177 -28.57 -18.16 12.04
N ARG A 178 -29.75 -18.31 11.42
CA ARG A 178 -29.96 -19.31 10.36
C ARG A 178 -29.48 -18.85 8.98
N ALA A 179 -28.98 -17.61 8.85
CA ALA A 179 -28.48 -17.13 7.55
C ALA A 179 -27.41 -18.08 6.98
N ARG A 180 -27.65 -18.55 5.75
CA ARG A 180 -26.64 -19.14 4.91
C ARG A 180 -25.75 -18.03 4.37
N TYR A 181 -24.46 -18.08 4.66
CA TYR A 181 -23.54 -16.99 4.38
C TYR A 181 -22.50 -17.41 3.37
N ILE A 182 -22.51 -16.77 2.21
CA ILE A 182 -21.58 -17.00 1.09
C ILE A 182 -20.58 -15.85 1.10
N ILE A 183 -19.29 -16.16 1.16
CA ILE A 183 -18.20 -15.20 1.11
C ILE A 183 -17.47 -15.35 -0.22
N VAL A 184 -17.43 -14.27 -1.01
CA VAL A 184 -16.64 -14.18 -2.23
C VAL A 184 -15.41 -13.32 -1.95
N ASP A 185 -14.22 -13.92 -1.96
CA ASP A 185 -12.96 -13.23 -1.67
C ASP A 185 -11.77 -13.92 -2.36
N PHE A 186 -10.55 -13.44 -2.18
CA PHE A 186 -9.34 -14.16 -2.56
C PHE A 186 -9.21 -15.43 -1.71
N ALA A 187 -8.75 -16.53 -2.32
CA ALA A 187 -8.63 -17.80 -1.61
C ALA A 187 -7.73 -17.69 -0.36
N GLU A 188 -6.65 -16.93 -0.45
CA GLU A 188 -5.69 -16.70 0.64
C GLU A 188 -6.33 -15.98 1.83
N VAL A 189 -7.31 -15.11 1.58
CA VAL A 189 -8.05 -14.38 2.63
C VAL A 189 -8.95 -15.31 3.44
N PHE A 190 -9.33 -16.48 2.91
CA PHE A 190 -10.08 -17.49 3.67
C PHE A 190 -9.31 -18.02 4.89
N LEU A 191 -7.97 -17.96 4.87
CA LEU A 191 -7.16 -18.27 6.06
C LEU A 191 -7.55 -17.41 7.27
N PHE A 192 -8.09 -16.22 7.05
CA PHE A 192 -8.64 -15.36 8.09
C PHE A 192 -10.13 -15.59 8.29
N SER A 193 -10.96 -15.34 7.28
CA SER A 193 -12.41 -15.35 7.40
C SER A 193 -12.96 -16.73 7.79
N ALA A 194 -12.53 -17.79 7.11
CA ALA A 194 -13.01 -19.14 7.38
C ALA A 194 -12.50 -19.68 8.71
N THR A 195 -11.24 -19.40 9.07
CA THR A 195 -10.69 -19.80 10.39
C THR A 195 -11.43 -19.07 11.51
N TYR A 196 -11.70 -17.77 11.36
CA TYR A 196 -12.44 -16.98 12.34
C TYR A 196 -13.87 -17.50 12.53
N LEU A 197 -14.60 -17.61 11.42
CA LEU A 197 -16.01 -18.02 11.43
C LEU A 197 -16.19 -19.47 11.88
N GLY A 198 -15.36 -20.40 11.41
CA GLY A 198 -15.41 -21.80 11.82
C GLY A 198 -15.05 -22.03 13.28
N THR A 199 -14.25 -21.13 13.88
CA THR A 199 -13.95 -21.18 15.31
C THR A 199 -15.11 -20.63 16.14
N LEU A 200 -15.80 -19.59 15.68
CA LEU A 200 -16.91 -18.97 16.41
C LEU A 200 -18.25 -19.68 16.20
N PHE A 201 -18.40 -20.36 15.06
CA PHE A 201 -19.58 -21.19 14.74
C PHE A 201 -19.17 -22.65 14.52
N PRO A 202 -18.71 -23.36 15.56
CA PRO A 202 -18.11 -24.70 15.40
C PRO A 202 -19.10 -25.76 14.89
N ALA A 203 -20.39 -25.53 15.06
CA ALA A 203 -21.46 -26.41 14.55
C ALA A 203 -21.83 -26.12 13.08
N ALA A 204 -21.44 -24.95 12.53
CA ALA A 204 -21.77 -24.60 11.16
C ALA A 204 -20.95 -25.42 10.16
N ARG A 205 -21.61 -25.97 9.16
CA ARG A 205 -20.93 -26.67 8.06
C ARG A 205 -20.32 -25.65 7.11
N MET A 206 -19.02 -25.84 6.85
CA MET A 206 -18.25 -25.02 5.91
C MET A 206 -18.01 -25.77 4.61
N ALA A 207 -18.13 -25.08 3.48
CA ALA A 207 -17.79 -25.56 2.14
C ALA A 207 -16.84 -24.59 1.42
N PHE A 208 -15.88 -25.13 0.69
CA PHE A 208 -14.87 -24.36 -0.06
C PHE A 208 -15.00 -24.70 -1.55
N VAL A 209 -15.54 -23.78 -2.33
CA VAL A 209 -15.80 -23.97 -3.75
C VAL A 209 -14.48 -24.02 -4.52
N GLY A 210 -14.35 -25.06 -5.37
CA GLY A 210 -13.12 -25.32 -6.13
C GLY A 210 -12.25 -26.43 -5.54
N THR A 211 -12.64 -27.02 -4.40
CA THR A 211 -12.03 -28.25 -3.88
C THR A 211 -12.69 -29.51 -4.46
N ALA A 212 -12.03 -30.67 -4.36
CA ALA A 212 -12.59 -31.95 -4.77
C ALA A 212 -13.89 -32.28 -4.04
N GLN A 213 -14.01 -31.90 -2.76
CA GLN A 213 -15.23 -32.07 -1.97
C GLN A 213 -16.37 -31.15 -2.43
N THR A 214 -16.04 -29.96 -2.91
CA THR A 214 -17.02 -28.92 -3.32
C THR A 214 -16.57 -28.33 -4.66
N PRO A 215 -16.65 -29.08 -5.74
CA PRO A 215 -16.15 -28.64 -7.05
C PRO A 215 -16.90 -27.43 -7.61
N THR A 216 -18.14 -27.22 -7.19
CA THR A 216 -18.97 -26.05 -7.59
C THR A 216 -19.75 -25.52 -6.41
N LEU A 217 -20.32 -24.31 -6.53
CA LEU A 217 -21.19 -23.72 -5.50
C LEU A 217 -22.47 -24.57 -5.29
N ALA A 218 -22.99 -25.21 -6.34
CA ALA A 218 -24.14 -26.12 -6.23
C ALA A 218 -23.79 -27.36 -5.37
N ALA A 219 -22.57 -27.85 -5.43
CA ALA A 219 -22.08 -28.98 -4.61
C ALA A 219 -21.94 -28.63 -3.11
N ALA A 220 -21.97 -27.35 -2.75
CA ALA A 220 -21.94 -26.92 -1.35
C ALA A 220 -23.21 -27.33 -0.57
N GLY A 221 -24.28 -27.74 -1.29
CA GLY A 221 -25.52 -28.23 -0.67
C GLY A 221 -26.11 -27.25 0.34
N ASP A 222 -26.34 -27.73 1.55
CA ASP A 222 -26.90 -26.98 2.68
C ASP A 222 -25.84 -26.43 3.63
N ALA A 223 -24.55 -26.32 3.21
CA ALA A 223 -23.51 -25.69 3.99
C ALA A 223 -23.90 -24.26 4.38
N GLU A 224 -23.73 -23.92 5.65
CA GLU A 224 -24.12 -22.61 6.20
C GLU A 224 -23.11 -21.52 5.92
N LEU A 225 -21.82 -21.88 5.87
CA LEU A 225 -20.71 -20.99 5.56
C LEU A 225 -20.06 -21.49 4.26
N VAL A 226 -20.14 -20.70 3.21
CA VAL A 226 -19.61 -21.11 1.89
C VAL A 226 -18.58 -20.08 1.43
N PHE A 227 -17.41 -20.56 1.06
CA PHE A 227 -16.28 -19.75 0.61
C PHE A 227 -16.06 -19.98 -0.88
N VAL A 228 -16.23 -18.91 -1.66
CA VAL A 228 -16.14 -18.90 -3.11
C VAL A 228 -14.94 -18.04 -3.52
N PRO A 229 -13.90 -18.61 -4.14
CA PRO A 229 -12.79 -17.79 -4.62
C PRO A 229 -13.28 -16.81 -5.69
N HIS A 230 -12.76 -15.59 -5.67
CA HIS A 230 -13.14 -14.50 -6.58
C HIS A 230 -13.14 -14.90 -8.06
N THR A 231 -12.23 -15.80 -8.46
CA THR A 231 -12.15 -16.35 -9.83
C THR A 231 -13.38 -17.16 -10.24
N ARG A 232 -14.19 -17.57 -9.27
CA ARG A 232 -15.42 -18.34 -9.45
C ARG A 232 -16.69 -17.59 -9.04
N ALA A 233 -16.60 -16.27 -8.88
CA ALA A 233 -17.73 -15.44 -8.46
C ALA A 233 -19.00 -15.58 -9.34
N HIS A 234 -18.85 -15.90 -10.63
CA HIS A 234 -19.96 -16.15 -11.54
C HIS A 234 -20.86 -17.31 -11.11
N GLU A 235 -20.37 -18.20 -10.24
CA GLU A 235 -21.19 -19.32 -9.75
C GLU A 235 -22.32 -18.87 -8.83
N ILE A 236 -22.25 -17.67 -8.23
CA ILE A 236 -23.35 -17.14 -7.41
C ILE A 236 -24.64 -16.93 -8.22
N GLU A 237 -24.54 -16.78 -9.54
CA GLU A 237 -25.71 -16.68 -10.45
C GLU A 237 -26.66 -17.87 -10.38
N ARG A 238 -26.14 -19.02 -9.90
CA ARG A 238 -26.90 -20.29 -9.82
C ARG A 238 -27.57 -20.51 -8.46
N VAL A 239 -27.48 -19.52 -7.56
CA VAL A 239 -28.04 -19.60 -6.21
C VAL A 239 -29.00 -18.43 -6.02
N ALA A 240 -30.22 -18.70 -5.56
CA ALA A 240 -31.14 -17.65 -5.20
C ALA A 240 -30.62 -16.90 -3.97
N LEU A 241 -30.22 -15.64 -4.16
CA LEU A 241 -29.71 -14.76 -3.11
C LEU A 241 -30.83 -13.86 -2.59
N ASP A 242 -30.84 -13.62 -1.29
CA ASP A 242 -31.76 -12.64 -0.66
C ASP A 242 -31.08 -11.28 -0.45
N LEU A 243 -29.76 -11.27 -0.25
CA LEU A 243 -28.98 -10.08 0.01
C LEU A 243 -27.56 -10.23 -0.52
N THR A 244 -27.09 -9.22 -1.22
CA THR A 244 -25.66 -9.03 -1.51
C THR A 244 -25.12 -7.87 -0.67
N VAL A 245 -23.97 -8.07 -0.03
CA VAL A 245 -23.28 -7.07 0.81
C VAL A 245 -21.90 -6.79 0.27
N ASN A 246 -21.51 -5.51 0.22
CA ASN A 246 -20.14 -5.12 0.02
C ASN A 246 -19.78 -3.92 0.90
N MET A 247 -18.64 -4.01 1.57
CA MET A 247 -18.16 -2.94 2.44
C MET A 247 -16.70 -2.67 2.18
N VAL A 248 -16.39 -1.41 1.84
CA VAL A 248 -15.03 -0.88 1.72
C VAL A 248 -14.19 -1.53 0.62
N SER A 249 -14.68 -2.55 -0.09
CA SER A 249 -13.91 -3.24 -1.12
C SER A 249 -14.26 -2.85 -2.55
N PHE A 250 -15.50 -2.46 -2.87
CA PHE A 250 -15.86 -1.96 -4.21
C PHE A 250 -15.05 -0.71 -4.60
N GLN A 251 -14.80 0.17 -3.66
CA GLN A 251 -13.98 1.36 -3.87
C GLN A 251 -12.52 1.06 -4.26
N GLU A 252 -12.06 -0.18 -4.06
CA GLU A 252 -10.70 -0.66 -4.38
C GLU A 252 -10.67 -1.47 -5.68
N MET A 253 -11.81 -1.63 -6.33
CA MET A 253 -12.00 -2.39 -7.58
C MET A 253 -12.14 -1.46 -8.77
N THR A 254 -11.93 -1.98 -9.98
CA THR A 254 -12.27 -1.26 -11.21
C THR A 254 -13.78 -1.13 -11.38
N GLY A 255 -14.24 -0.13 -12.12
CA GLY A 255 -15.66 -0.01 -12.45
C GLY A 255 -16.22 -1.24 -13.20
N ALA A 256 -15.38 -1.92 -13.99
CA ALA A 256 -15.74 -3.16 -14.67
C ALA A 256 -15.97 -4.32 -13.67
N GLN A 257 -15.12 -4.44 -12.65
CA GLN A 257 -15.27 -5.47 -11.60
C GLN A 257 -16.52 -5.22 -10.77
N VAL A 258 -16.80 -3.98 -10.36
CA VAL A 258 -18.01 -3.64 -9.60
C VAL A 258 -19.27 -3.97 -10.42
N ARG A 259 -19.28 -3.61 -11.71
CA ARG A 259 -20.40 -3.95 -12.62
C ARG A 259 -20.55 -5.46 -12.80
N ALA A 260 -19.45 -6.22 -12.87
CA ALA A 260 -19.49 -7.69 -12.97
C ALA A 260 -20.14 -8.31 -11.73
N TYR A 261 -19.73 -7.90 -10.52
CA TYR A 261 -20.35 -8.38 -9.29
C TYR A 261 -21.83 -8.00 -9.18
N ALA A 262 -22.19 -6.78 -9.55
CA ALA A 262 -23.60 -6.35 -9.60
C ALA A 262 -24.41 -7.19 -10.63
N ALA A 263 -23.81 -7.54 -11.77
CA ALA A 263 -24.42 -8.39 -12.77
C ALA A 263 -24.63 -9.82 -12.26
N HIS A 264 -23.63 -10.42 -11.60
CA HIS A 264 -23.76 -11.75 -11.00
C HIS A 264 -24.86 -11.78 -9.92
N ALA A 265 -24.89 -10.78 -9.04
CA ALA A 265 -25.95 -10.67 -8.03
C ALA A 265 -27.35 -10.50 -8.66
N SER A 266 -27.47 -9.67 -9.71
CA SER A 266 -28.71 -9.47 -10.46
C SER A 266 -29.16 -10.74 -11.16
N ALA A 267 -28.24 -11.48 -11.80
CA ALA A 267 -28.52 -12.77 -12.46
C ALA A 267 -28.97 -13.84 -11.45
N ALA A 268 -28.46 -13.80 -10.22
CA ALA A 268 -28.92 -14.61 -9.09
C ALA A 268 -30.34 -14.21 -8.59
N GLY A 269 -30.97 -13.21 -9.18
CA GLY A 269 -32.26 -12.69 -8.73
C GLY A 269 -32.23 -12.01 -7.37
N CYS A 270 -31.06 -11.55 -6.91
CA CYS A 270 -30.86 -10.97 -5.60
C CYS A 270 -31.68 -9.66 -5.44
N PRO A 271 -32.74 -9.62 -4.61
CA PRO A 271 -33.61 -8.46 -4.54
C PRO A 271 -32.99 -7.26 -3.83
N LEU A 272 -32.00 -7.50 -2.95
CA LEU A 272 -31.41 -6.48 -2.10
C LEU A 272 -29.89 -6.48 -2.21
N LEU A 273 -29.32 -5.29 -2.36
CA LEU A 273 -27.88 -5.05 -2.28
C LEU A 273 -27.62 -3.98 -1.22
N TYR A 274 -26.63 -4.17 -0.38
CA TYR A 274 -26.17 -3.16 0.56
C TYR A 274 -24.69 -2.84 0.33
N SER A 275 -24.39 -1.55 0.21
CA SER A 275 -23.02 -1.08 -0.03
C SER A 275 -22.65 0.00 0.98
N LEU A 276 -21.52 -0.18 1.68
CA LEU A 276 -20.81 0.88 2.41
C LEU A 276 -19.48 1.15 1.73
N ASN A 277 -19.44 2.11 0.86
CA ASN A 277 -18.24 2.49 0.13
C ASN A 277 -18.18 4.03 -0.02
N ARG A 278 -16.98 4.53 -0.34
CA ARG A 278 -16.84 5.86 -0.94
C ARG A 278 -17.29 5.78 -2.38
N GLU A 279 -17.76 6.87 -2.95
CA GLU A 279 -18.03 6.92 -4.39
C GLU A 279 -16.77 6.71 -5.20
N ARG A 280 -15.68 7.33 -4.74
CA ARG A 280 -14.34 7.15 -5.28
C ARG A 280 -13.37 6.96 -4.13
N SER A 281 -12.43 6.05 -4.29
CA SER A 281 -11.24 6.07 -3.46
C SER A 281 -10.29 7.14 -4.01
N PRO A 282 -9.68 7.99 -3.17
CA PRO A 282 -8.63 8.89 -3.63
C PRO A 282 -7.43 8.14 -4.22
N TYR A 283 -7.43 6.83 -4.08
CA TYR A 283 -6.36 5.92 -4.51
C TYR A 283 -6.72 5.08 -5.73
N ASN A 284 -7.99 5.11 -6.18
CA ASN A 284 -8.47 4.31 -7.30
C ASN A 284 -9.07 5.23 -8.37
N THR A 285 -8.34 5.40 -9.46
CA THR A 285 -8.76 6.25 -10.60
C THR A 285 -9.53 5.48 -11.68
N GLU A 286 -9.59 4.14 -11.57
CA GLU A 286 -10.30 3.27 -12.54
C GLU A 286 -11.79 3.11 -12.20
N LEU A 287 -12.23 3.68 -11.10
CA LEU A 287 -13.62 3.69 -10.67
C LEU A 287 -14.18 5.12 -10.71
N ASP A 288 -15.12 5.39 -11.59
CA ASP A 288 -15.77 6.70 -11.67
C ASP A 288 -16.62 6.96 -10.43
N ALA A 289 -17.53 6.05 -10.12
CA ALA A 289 -18.31 6.05 -8.88
C ALA A 289 -18.88 4.66 -8.62
N VAL A 290 -18.90 4.22 -7.35
CA VAL A 290 -19.53 2.96 -6.94
C VAL A 290 -21.02 2.97 -7.28
N SER A 291 -21.72 4.07 -6.97
CA SER A 291 -23.15 4.18 -7.26
C SER A 291 -23.46 4.09 -8.76
N ALA A 292 -22.65 4.70 -9.61
CA ALA A 292 -22.82 4.62 -11.06
C ALA A 292 -22.62 3.19 -11.60
N ALA A 293 -21.67 2.45 -11.05
CA ALA A 293 -21.44 1.07 -11.42
C ALA A 293 -22.60 0.13 -11.00
N LEU A 294 -23.26 0.41 -9.87
CA LEU A 294 -24.38 -0.38 -9.36
C LEU A 294 -25.73 0.00 -10.00
N ALA A 295 -25.93 1.27 -10.38
CA ALA A 295 -27.21 1.81 -10.89
C ALA A 295 -27.68 1.13 -12.20
N GLY A 296 -26.77 0.44 -12.93
CA GLY A 296 -27.13 -0.33 -14.12
C GLY A 296 -27.97 -1.59 -13.84
N ARG A 297 -28.12 -1.99 -12.57
CA ARG A 297 -28.84 -3.20 -12.14
C ARG A 297 -29.78 -2.96 -10.95
N TYR A 298 -29.50 -1.96 -10.13
CA TYR A 298 -30.20 -1.69 -8.89
C TYR A 298 -30.65 -0.24 -8.82
N SER A 299 -31.91 -0.01 -8.41
CA SER A 299 -32.38 1.29 -7.97
C SER A 299 -31.78 1.59 -6.60
N LEU A 300 -30.98 2.64 -6.49
CA LEU A 300 -30.21 2.96 -5.29
C LEU A 300 -30.90 4.00 -4.41
N THR A 301 -30.92 3.76 -3.11
CA THR A 301 -31.35 4.71 -2.09
C THR A 301 -30.25 4.90 -1.07
N GLU A 302 -29.85 6.14 -0.79
CA GLU A 302 -28.91 6.46 0.26
C GLU A 302 -29.60 6.47 1.62
N VAL A 303 -28.99 5.80 2.60
CA VAL A 303 -29.46 5.76 3.99
C VAL A 303 -28.54 6.62 4.85
N SER A 304 -29.10 7.64 5.49
CA SER A 304 -28.32 8.49 6.40
C SER A 304 -28.11 7.79 7.75
N VAL A 305 -26.83 7.63 8.13
CA VAL A 305 -26.37 7.22 9.47
C VAL A 305 -25.42 8.31 9.97
N LEU A 306 -24.23 8.03 10.49
CA LEU A 306 -23.32 9.07 10.97
C LEU A 306 -22.45 9.71 9.89
N GLY A 307 -22.32 9.10 8.72
CA GLY A 307 -21.47 9.62 7.64
C GLY A 307 -19.99 9.71 8.04
N THR A 308 -19.49 8.67 8.66
CA THR A 308 -18.16 8.64 9.27
C THR A 308 -17.11 8.23 8.26
N ASP A 309 -16.03 9.01 8.16
CA ASP A 309 -14.78 8.54 7.56
C ASP A 309 -13.98 7.76 8.61
N TYR A 310 -13.97 6.43 8.51
CA TYR A 310 -13.28 5.55 9.46
C TYR A 310 -11.75 5.65 9.39
N THR A 311 -11.19 6.21 8.34
CA THR A 311 -9.74 6.40 8.21
C THR A 311 -9.26 7.69 8.86
N SER A 312 -10.05 8.77 8.78
CA SER A 312 -9.74 10.07 9.41
C SER A 312 -10.34 10.21 10.81
N ALA A 313 -11.39 9.47 11.10
CA ALA A 313 -12.10 9.46 12.37
C ALA A 313 -11.22 9.19 13.60
N MET A 314 -10.06 8.62 13.36
CA MET A 314 -9.08 8.27 14.40
C MET A 314 -8.10 9.42 14.70
N LYS A 315 -8.15 10.53 13.95
CA LYS A 315 -7.13 11.57 14.06
C LYS A 315 -7.60 12.84 14.77
N LYS A 316 -8.82 13.30 14.59
CA LYS A 316 -9.44 14.43 15.33
C LYS A 316 -10.97 14.44 15.15
N PRO A 317 -11.75 14.73 16.19
CA PRO A 317 -13.19 14.98 16.03
C PRO A 317 -13.41 16.20 15.13
N PRO A 318 -14.45 16.23 14.28
CA PRO A 318 -14.84 17.44 13.58
C PRO A 318 -15.15 18.53 14.62
N LYS A 319 -14.72 19.78 14.36
CA LYS A 319 -15.02 20.90 15.24
C LYS A 319 -16.53 21.08 15.29
N ALA A 320 -17.08 21.11 16.51
CA ALA A 320 -18.51 21.33 16.76
C ALA A 320 -19.00 22.57 16.00
N GLY A 321 -20.10 22.44 15.26
CA GLY A 321 -20.79 23.55 14.59
C GLY A 321 -20.39 23.80 13.11
N LYS A 322 -19.49 23.00 12.49
CA LYS A 322 -19.31 23.05 11.02
C LYS A 322 -20.06 21.88 10.38
N PRO A 323 -20.90 22.14 9.34
CA PRO A 323 -21.47 21.07 8.56
C PRO A 323 -20.32 20.25 7.94
N VAL A 324 -20.43 18.92 8.01
CA VAL A 324 -19.53 18.03 7.28
C VAL A 324 -19.80 18.26 5.80
N GLU A 325 -18.88 18.91 5.10
CA GLU A 325 -18.97 19.03 3.63
C GLU A 325 -19.03 17.61 3.05
N ARG A 326 -20.09 17.30 2.32
CA ARG A 326 -20.23 16.06 1.59
C ARG A 326 -19.21 16.05 0.48
N SER A 327 -18.15 15.30 0.65
CA SER A 327 -17.19 15.02 -0.40
C SER A 327 -17.44 13.65 -1.02
N GLU A 328 -17.09 13.44 -2.27
CA GLU A 328 -17.12 12.13 -2.94
C GLU A 328 -16.26 11.06 -2.22
N PHE A 329 -15.39 11.50 -1.30
CA PHE A 329 -14.53 10.64 -0.49
C PHE A 329 -15.13 10.21 0.84
N ASN A 330 -16.36 10.60 1.15
CA ASN A 330 -17.06 10.14 2.35
C ASN A 330 -17.73 8.78 2.11
N TYR A 331 -17.75 7.93 3.13
CA TYR A 331 -18.50 6.68 3.06
C TYR A 331 -20.00 6.95 2.95
N ARG A 332 -20.65 6.19 2.07
CA ARG A 332 -22.11 6.26 1.84
C ARG A 332 -22.72 4.89 2.06
N HIS A 333 -23.86 4.87 2.76
CA HIS A 333 -24.68 3.69 2.90
C HIS A 333 -25.72 3.68 1.77
N LEU A 334 -25.59 2.73 0.85
CA LEU A 334 -26.51 2.58 -0.27
C LEU A 334 -27.28 1.27 -0.14
N VAL A 335 -28.59 1.35 -0.27
CA VAL A 335 -29.48 0.21 -0.44
C VAL A 335 -29.90 0.14 -1.90
N GLY A 336 -29.54 -0.94 -2.58
CA GLY A 336 -29.97 -1.26 -3.93
C GLY A 336 -31.16 -2.21 -3.89
N ARG A 337 -32.19 -1.90 -4.67
CA ARG A 337 -33.30 -2.79 -4.95
C ARG A 337 -33.23 -3.23 -6.40
N LEU A 338 -33.30 -4.55 -6.64
CA LEU A 338 -33.23 -5.09 -8.01
C LEU A 338 -34.32 -4.46 -8.87
N ASP A 339 -33.94 -3.88 -9.98
CA ASP A 339 -34.88 -3.36 -10.97
C ASP A 339 -35.26 -4.45 -11.95
N PRO A 340 -36.53 -4.94 -11.96
CA PRO A 340 -36.95 -6.00 -12.89
C PRO A 340 -36.76 -5.63 -14.37
N ALA A 341 -36.86 -4.34 -14.69
CA ALA A 341 -36.67 -3.85 -16.07
C ALA A 341 -35.22 -3.91 -16.54
N LEU A 342 -34.27 -3.93 -15.59
CA LEU A 342 -32.82 -4.01 -15.84
C LEU A 342 -32.29 -5.44 -15.72
N ALA A 343 -32.98 -6.32 -15.01
CA ALA A 343 -32.54 -7.70 -14.72
C ALA A 343 -32.32 -8.57 -15.97
N GLY A 344 -33.01 -8.31 -17.07
CA GLY A 344 -32.93 -9.09 -18.33
C GLY A 344 -32.01 -8.50 -19.40
N ARG A 345 -31.37 -7.36 -19.17
CA ARG A 345 -30.46 -6.78 -20.17
C ARG A 345 -29.12 -7.49 -20.14
N ALA A 346 -28.81 -8.22 -21.22
CA ALA A 346 -27.43 -8.67 -21.47
C ALA A 346 -26.48 -7.46 -21.45
N VAL A 347 -25.40 -7.58 -20.73
CA VAL A 347 -24.32 -6.58 -20.78
C VAL A 347 -23.70 -6.69 -22.17
N SER A 348 -24.11 -5.83 -23.11
CA SER A 348 -23.29 -5.58 -24.29
C SER A 348 -21.91 -5.15 -23.78
N PRO A 349 -20.82 -5.80 -24.23
CA PRO A 349 -19.51 -5.27 -23.94
C PRO A 349 -19.51 -3.83 -24.41
N ALA A 350 -19.19 -2.90 -23.51
CA ALA A 350 -19.01 -1.51 -23.88
C ALA A 350 -18.02 -1.52 -25.03
N THR A 351 -18.52 -1.26 -26.22
CA THR A 351 -17.69 -0.85 -27.35
C THR A 351 -16.86 0.27 -26.82
N THR A 352 -15.58 0.01 -26.64
CA THR A 352 -14.58 1.06 -26.55
C THR A 352 -14.83 1.94 -27.77
N SER A 353 -15.56 3.03 -27.53
CA SER A 353 -15.62 4.13 -28.48
C SER A 353 -14.19 4.65 -28.56
N THR A 354 -13.46 4.14 -29.53
CA THR A 354 -12.34 4.83 -30.10
C THR A 354 -12.91 6.09 -30.75
N ALA A 355 -13.19 7.09 -29.92
CA ALA A 355 -13.32 8.44 -30.44
C ALA A 355 -11.95 8.83 -30.95
N THR A 356 -11.72 8.59 -32.21
CA THR A 356 -10.68 9.26 -32.98
C THR A 356 -10.83 10.74 -32.71
N PRO A 357 -9.83 11.43 -32.17
CA PRO A 357 -9.91 12.87 -32.06
C PRO A 357 -10.02 13.42 -33.49
N ARG A 358 -11.20 13.94 -33.83
CA ARG A 358 -11.33 14.79 -35.00
C ARG A 358 -10.31 15.92 -34.82
N GLY A 359 -9.39 15.99 -35.75
CA GLY A 359 -8.42 17.06 -35.85
C GLY A 359 -9.13 18.41 -35.75
N THR A 360 -8.97 19.08 -34.64
CA THR A 360 -9.10 20.52 -34.57
C THR A 360 -7.82 21.09 -35.14
N THR A 361 -7.95 21.73 -36.26
CA THR A 361 -6.96 22.58 -36.93
C THR A 361 -6.19 23.38 -35.90
N ALA A 362 -4.87 23.23 -35.92
CA ALA A 362 -3.93 24.04 -35.18
C ALA A 362 -4.23 25.54 -35.37
N ALA A 363 -4.82 26.14 -34.35
CA ALA A 363 -4.70 27.56 -34.15
C ALA A 363 -3.29 27.83 -33.65
N GLY A 364 -2.55 28.65 -34.40
CA GLY A 364 -1.14 28.92 -34.25
C GLY A 364 -0.73 29.15 -32.79
N ALA A 365 0.12 28.27 -32.28
CA ALA A 365 0.97 28.60 -31.15
C ALA A 365 1.93 29.68 -31.63
N SER A 366 1.73 30.92 -31.19
CA SER A 366 2.72 31.96 -31.26
C SER A 366 3.99 31.43 -30.60
N ALA A 367 5.03 31.25 -31.41
CA ALA A 367 6.38 31.01 -30.91
C ALA A 367 6.75 32.20 -30.01
N SER A 368 6.68 32.03 -28.72
CA SER A 368 7.34 32.90 -27.77
C SER A 368 8.84 32.66 -27.96
N THR A 369 9.47 33.59 -28.67
CA THR A 369 10.91 33.72 -28.79
C THR A 369 11.49 33.69 -27.36
N SER A 370 12.34 32.69 -27.09
CA SER A 370 13.22 32.66 -25.93
C SER A 370 13.93 34.03 -25.82
N GLY A 371 13.84 34.65 -24.64
CA GLY A 371 14.65 35.83 -24.29
C GLY A 371 16.16 35.49 -24.43
N PRO A 372 17.07 36.48 -24.34
CA PRO A 372 18.49 36.33 -24.63
C PRO A 372 19.29 35.49 -23.60
N GLY A 373 18.73 34.51 -22.99
CA GLY A 373 19.38 33.56 -22.11
C GLY A 373 18.65 32.22 -22.18
N GLY A 374 19.28 31.17 -22.69
CA GLY A 374 18.75 29.82 -22.92
C GLY A 374 17.75 29.26 -21.88
N PRO A 375 17.29 28.00 -22.00
CA PRO A 375 16.17 27.47 -21.22
C PRO A 375 16.47 27.44 -19.71
N THR A 376 15.46 27.73 -18.91
CA THR A 376 15.56 27.73 -17.44
C THR A 376 15.46 26.34 -16.82
N VAL A 377 14.96 25.37 -17.55
CA VAL A 377 14.83 23.96 -17.16
C VAL A 377 15.64 23.08 -18.10
N VAL A 378 16.31 22.09 -17.53
CA VAL A 378 16.90 21.02 -18.32
C VAL A 378 16.48 19.66 -17.76
N ILE A 379 16.13 18.74 -18.68
CA ILE A 379 15.76 17.36 -18.36
C ILE A 379 16.92 16.46 -18.81
N GLY A 380 17.38 15.57 -17.92
CA GLY A 380 18.39 14.57 -18.22
C GLY A 380 17.77 13.17 -18.28
N MET A 381 17.90 12.48 -19.41
CA MET A 381 17.44 11.12 -19.60
C MET A 381 18.62 10.19 -19.87
N THR A 382 18.80 9.19 -19.02
CA THR A 382 19.79 8.15 -19.25
C THR A 382 19.17 6.97 -19.99
N LEU A 383 19.87 6.46 -21.01
CA LEU A 383 19.40 5.42 -21.91
C LEU A 383 20.22 4.15 -21.75
N TYR A 384 19.55 2.99 -21.67
CA TYR A 384 20.24 1.69 -21.73
C TYR A 384 19.30 0.55 -22.17
N ASN A 385 19.39 0.12 -23.44
CA ASN A 385 18.63 -1.02 -24.00
C ASN A 385 17.11 -0.93 -23.76
N LYS A 386 16.48 0.19 -24.10
CA LYS A 386 15.03 0.44 -23.92
C LYS A 386 14.36 0.98 -25.18
N ALA A 387 14.86 0.65 -26.37
CA ALA A 387 14.32 1.08 -27.66
C ALA A 387 12.78 0.93 -27.75
N ARG A 388 12.22 -0.14 -27.16
CA ARG A 388 10.79 -0.46 -27.19
C ARG A 388 9.89 0.68 -26.69
N HIS A 389 10.27 1.38 -25.63
CA HIS A 389 9.44 2.39 -24.99
C HIS A 389 9.98 3.81 -25.19
N LEU A 390 11.18 3.97 -25.75
CA LEU A 390 11.88 5.24 -25.85
C LEU A 390 11.09 6.29 -26.64
N ARG A 391 10.43 5.89 -27.73
CA ARG A 391 9.60 6.84 -28.54
C ARG A 391 8.45 7.40 -27.71
N GLU A 392 7.69 6.55 -27.00
CA GLU A 392 6.59 6.99 -26.14
C GLU A 392 7.07 7.94 -25.03
N ALA A 393 8.23 7.65 -24.43
CA ALA A 393 8.83 8.49 -23.40
C ALA A 393 9.21 9.87 -23.98
N LEU A 394 9.93 9.91 -25.12
CA LEU A 394 10.35 11.15 -25.77
C LEU A 394 9.17 11.98 -26.25
N ASP A 395 8.17 11.37 -26.91
CA ASP A 395 6.98 12.08 -27.40
C ASP A 395 6.21 12.73 -26.22
N SER A 396 6.10 12.03 -25.09
CA SER A 396 5.40 12.56 -23.92
C SER A 396 6.16 13.71 -23.22
N LEU A 397 7.50 13.70 -23.26
CA LEU A 397 8.31 14.80 -22.75
C LEU A 397 8.33 16.00 -23.70
N LEU A 398 8.51 15.77 -24.99
CA LEU A 398 8.55 16.86 -25.97
C LEU A 398 7.19 17.51 -26.16
N GLY A 399 6.09 16.82 -25.82
CA GLY A 399 4.72 17.29 -25.82
C GLY A 399 4.29 18.10 -24.58
N GLN A 400 5.23 18.58 -23.74
CA GLN A 400 4.89 19.41 -22.59
C GLN A 400 4.30 20.77 -22.98
N THR A 401 3.36 21.30 -22.17
CA THR A 401 2.77 22.65 -22.36
C THR A 401 3.80 23.77 -22.20
N VAL A 402 4.86 23.54 -21.41
CA VAL A 402 6.03 24.42 -21.32
C VAL A 402 7.03 24.00 -22.38
N ALA A 403 7.30 24.90 -23.34
CA ALA A 403 8.23 24.62 -24.45
C ALA A 403 9.70 24.99 -24.12
N ASP A 404 9.92 25.88 -23.14
CA ASP A 404 11.24 26.43 -22.79
C ASP A 404 11.99 25.47 -21.85
N PHE A 405 12.50 24.36 -22.39
CA PHE A 405 13.39 23.42 -21.69
C PHE A 405 14.40 22.78 -22.66
N GLY A 406 15.54 22.30 -22.12
CA GLY A 406 16.47 21.44 -22.81
C GLY A 406 16.31 19.97 -22.41
N LEU A 407 16.61 19.04 -23.32
CA LEU A 407 16.60 17.60 -23.06
C LEU A 407 17.93 16.99 -23.45
N VAL A 408 18.64 16.44 -22.47
CA VAL A 408 19.91 15.74 -22.68
C VAL A 408 19.66 14.23 -22.57
N LEU A 409 19.98 13.51 -23.64
CA LEU A 409 19.96 12.06 -23.72
C LEU A 409 21.39 11.55 -23.56
N LEU A 410 21.66 10.74 -22.52
CA LEU A 410 22.96 10.10 -22.31
C LEU A 410 22.82 8.59 -22.39
N ASP A 411 23.37 8.00 -23.45
CA ASP A 411 23.31 6.57 -23.73
C ASP A 411 24.51 5.83 -23.14
N ASP A 412 24.24 4.90 -22.24
CA ASP A 412 25.25 4.07 -21.56
C ASP A 412 25.67 2.84 -22.40
N ALA A 413 26.05 3.09 -23.67
CA ALA A 413 26.48 2.10 -24.65
C ALA A 413 25.40 1.03 -24.95
N SER A 414 24.17 1.45 -25.31
CA SER A 414 23.10 0.54 -25.71
C SER A 414 23.49 -0.29 -26.93
N ALA A 415 22.99 -1.53 -26.99
CA ALA A 415 23.23 -2.48 -28.06
C ALA A 415 21.99 -2.73 -28.97
N ASP A 416 20.86 -2.11 -28.63
CA ASP A 416 19.61 -2.16 -29.40
C ASP A 416 19.41 -0.87 -30.23
N ASP A 417 18.24 -0.66 -30.80
CA ASP A 417 17.91 0.49 -31.65
C ASP A 417 17.83 1.85 -30.89
N THR A 418 18.22 1.92 -29.61
CA THR A 418 18.16 3.12 -28.78
C THR A 418 18.91 4.29 -29.42
N GLU A 419 20.13 4.06 -29.93
CA GLU A 419 20.93 5.10 -30.60
C GLU A 419 20.25 5.67 -31.85
N ALA A 420 19.69 4.81 -32.70
CA ALA A 420 19.02 5.21 -33.93
C ALA A 420 17.80 6.09 -33.61
N ILE A 421 16.99 5.68 -32.60
CA ILE A 421 15.83 6.45 -32.15
C ILE A 421 16.28 7.79 -31.57
N ALA A 422 17.27 7.84 -30.70
CA ALA A 422 17.76 9.09 -30.11
C ALA A 422 18.20 10.10 -31.18
N LYS A 423 18.97 9.65 -32.19
CA LYS A 423 19.41 10.49 -33.30
C LYS A 423 18.26 11.01 -34.16
N GLU A 424 17.19 10.24 -34.36
CA GLU A 424 15.98 10.71 -35.03
C GLU A 424 15.37 11.90 -34.29
N TYR A 425 15.25 11.85 -32.94
CA TYR A 425 14.69 12.95 -32.16
C TYR A 425 15.61 14.18 -32.11
N VAL A 426 16.92 14.02 -32.10
CA VAL A 426 17.87 15.14 -32.27
C VAL A 426 17.65 15.87 -33.59
N ALA A 427 17.40 15.14 -34.67
CA ALA A 427 17.12 15.75 -35.98
C ALA A 427 15.75 16.46 -36.05
N ARG A 428 14.79 16.03 -35.23
CA ARG A 428 13.41 16.58 -35.26
C ARG A 428 13.19 17.76 -34.33
N ASP A 429 13.92 17.84 -33.20
CA ASP A 429 13.66 18.83 -32.15
C ASP A 429 14.95 19.45 -31.64
N PRO A 430 15.13 20.77 -31.82
CA PRO A 430 16.37 21.48 -31.46
C PRO A 430 16.63 21.54 -29.94
N ARG A 431 15.66 21.17 -29.12
CA ARG A 431 15.83 21.08 -27.65
C ARG A 431 16.60 19.85 -27.22
N VAL A 432 16.71 18.80 -28.07
CA VAL A 432 17.31 17.50 -27.76
C VAL A 432 18.81 17.51 -28.05
N ARG A 433 19.59 17.04 -27.10
CA ARG A 433 21.04 16.76 -27.23
C ARG A 433 21.27 15.29 -26.95
N TYR A 434 22.18 14.66 -27.67
CA TYR A 434 22.50 13.24 -27.51
C TYR A 434 24.00 13.01 -27.32
N HIS A 435 24.32 12.27 -26.27
CA HIS A 435 25.66 11.81 -25.94
C HIS A 435 25.65 10.30 -25.78
N ARG A 436 26.80 9.67 -26.03
CA ARG A 436 26.94 8.22 -25.89
C ARG A 436 28.30 7.85 -25.32
N HIS A 437 28.30 6.96 -24.34
CA HIS A 437 29.54 6.36 -23.86
C HIS A 437 30.11 5.36 -24.87
N ALA A 438 31.46 5.33 -24.99
CA ALA A 438 32.13 4.31 -25.77
C ALA A 438 32.00 2.92 -25.13
N GLN A 439 31.89 2.87 -23.80
CA GLN A 439 31.70 1.68 -23.00
C GLN A 439 30.77 1.98 -21.84
N ARG A 440 30.05 0.97 -21.40
CA ARG A 440 29.10 1.08 -20.28
C ARG A 440 29.74 1.57 -19.00
N GLN A 441 29.16 2.56 -18.33
CA GLN A 441 29.61 3.17 -17.08
C GLN A 441 28.75 2.75 -15.87
N ALA A 442 27.62 2.13 -16.09
CA ALA A 442 26.58 1.79 -15.15
C ALA A 442 25.80 2.99 -14.56
N MET A 443 24.66 2.69 -13.95
CA MET A 443 23.62 3.66 -13.62
C MET A 443 24.12 4.87 -12.82
N VAL A 444 24.90 4.66 -11.75
CA VAL A 444 25.27 5.78 -10.84
C VAL A 444 26.18 6.79 -11.54
N ALA A 445 27.12 6.33 -12.35
CA ALA A 445 28.03 7.21 -13.10
C ALA A 445 27.23 7.99 -14.17
N THR A 446 26.43 7.28 -14.98
CA THR A 446 25.61 7.87 -16.05
C THR A 446 24.59 8.89 -15.51
N TRP A 447 23.96 8.60 -14.38
CA TRP A 447 23.01 9.52 -13.74
C TRP A 447 23.68 10.75 -13.14
N HIS A 448 24.91 10.64 -12.69
CA HIS A 448 25.71 11.78 -12.25
C HIS A 448 26.12 12.65 -13.44
N GLU A 449 26.69 12.03 -14.45
CA GLU A 449 27.27 12.69 -15.60
C GLU A 449 26.23 13.45 -16.46
N VAL A 450 25.00 12.93 -16.60
CA VAL A 450 23.94 13.62 -17.35
C VAL A 450 23.60 14.98 -16.74
N VAL A 451 23.72 15.14 -15.41
CA VAL A 451 23.51 16.43 -14.72
C VAL A 451 24.65 17.40 -15.06
N GLU A 452 25.89 16.91 -15.09
CA GLU A 452 27.06 17.72 -15.43
C GLU A 452 27.02 18.19 -16.89
N ILE A 453 26.71 17.29 -17.83
CA ILE A 453 26.52 17.62 -19.25
C ILE A 453 25.40 18.67 -19.40
N ALA A 454 24.24 18.41 -18.77
CA ALA A 454 23.10 19.32 -18.81
C ALA A 454 23.44 20.71 -18.28
N ALA A 455 24.17 20.80 -17.17
CA ALA A 455 24.58 22.08 -16.59
C ALA A 455 25.60 22.84 -17.43
N ASN A 456 26.44 22.11 -18.20
CA ASN A 456 27.44 22.72 -19.09
C ASN A 456 26.83 23.20 -20.40
N GLU A 457 25.93 22.42 -21.00
CA GLU A 457 25.28 22.78 -22.27
C GLU A 457 24.17 23.81 -22.11
N PHE A 458 23.55 23.87 -20.94
CA PHE A 458 22.47 24.81 -20.61
C PHE A 458 22.82 25.64 -19.35
N PRO A 459 23.79 26.56 -19.44
CA PRO A 459 24.29 27.30 -18.27
C PRO A 459 23.26 28.24 -17.63
N SER A 460 22.18 28.57 -18.35
CA SER A 460 21.04 29.35 -17.83
C SER A 460 20.06 28.51 -16.99
N ALA A 461 20.19 27.17 -17.00
CA ALA A 461 19.29 26.28 -16.30
C ALA A 461 19.34 26.49 -14.79
N ARG A 462 18.19 26.74 -14.20
CA ARG A 462 17.97 26.88 -12.77
C ARG A 462 17.41 25.60 -12.16
N TYR A 463 16.77 24.79 -12.98
CA TYR A 463 16.07 23.57 -12.59
C TYR A 463 16.55 22.38 -13.41
N PHE A 464 16.59 21.23 -12.74
CA PHE A 464 16.91 19.94 -13.35
C PHE A 464 15.86 18.90 -12.96
N ALA A 465 15.53 17.99 -13.89
CA ALA A 465 14.75 16.79 -13.63
C ALA A 465 15.37 15.60 -14.35
N TRP A 466 15.44 14.43 -13.70
CA TRP A 466 15.69 13.17 -14.40
C TRP A 466 14.42 12.69 -15.11
N ALA A 467 14.59 12.07 -16.24
CA ALA A 467 13.56 11.32 -16.94
C ALA A 467 14.04 9.88 -17.20
N SER A 468 13.10 8.95 -17.19
CA SER A 468 13.33 7.54 -17.50
C SER A 468 13.07 7.29 -18.99
N ASP A 469 13.81 6.38 -19.60
CA ASP A 469 13.71 5.99 -21.02
C ASP A 469 12.50 5.10 -21.35
N HIS A 470 11.61 4.85 -20.40
CA HIS A 470 10.47 3.94 -20.54
C HIS A 470 9.19 4.38 -19.82
N ASP A 471 9.20 5.56 -19.17
CA ASP A 471 8.03 6.14 -18.51
C ASP A 471 7.25 7.10 -19.44
N ARG A 472 6.12 7.61 -18.94
CA ARG A 472 5.29 8.58 -19.68
C ARG A 472 4.92 9.74 -18.76
N TRP A 473 4.87 10.96 -19.32
CA TRP A 473 4.56 12.19 -18.61
C TRP A 473 3.27 12.81 -19.12
N HIS A 474 2.48 13.34 -18.20
CA HIS A 474 1.31 14.14 -18.55
C HIS A 474 1.76 15.46 -19.19
N PRO A 475 1.07 16.02 -20.22
CA PRO A 475 1.48 17.26 -20.91
C PRO A 475 1.70 18.46 -19.99
N ARG A 476 1.02 18.53 -18.84
CA ARG A 476 1.16 19.61 -17.87
C ARG A 476 2.16 19.30 -16.72
N TRP A 477 2.93 18.23 -16.83
CA TRP A 477 3.85 17.81 -15.76
C TRP A 477 4.85 18.94 -15.41
N LEU A 478 5.54 19.47 -16.41
CA LEU A 478 6.55 20.52 -16.18
C LEU A 478 5.92 21.83 -15.73
N GLU A 479 4.79 22.23 -16.29
CA GLU A 479 4.02 23.42 -15.90
C GLU A 479 3.66 23.41 -14.42
N ARG A 480 3.12 22.28 -13.96
CA ARG A 480 2.64 22.16 -12.59
C ARG A 480 3.78 22.09 -11.57
N LEU A 481 4.89 21.43 -11.92
CA LEU A 481 6.05 21.39 -11.05
C LEU A 481 6.77 22.73 -10.95
N LEU A 482 6.89 23.48 -12.05
CA LEU A 482 7.44 24.84 -12.04
C LEU A 482 6.58 25.77 -11.18
N ALA A 483 5.28 25.76 -11.38
CA ALA A 483 4.36 26.58 -10.58
C ALA A 483 4.47 26.27 -9.06
N GLU A 484 4.67 25.00 -8.69
CA GLU A 484 4.75 24.61 -7.27
C GLU A 484 6.12 24.94 -6.64
N ILE A 485 7.24 24.75 -7.36
CA ILE A 485 8.57 25.05 -6.83
C ILE A 485 8.84 26.55 -6.76
N ASP A 486 8.26 27.34 -7.67
CA ASP A 486 8.41 28.80 -7.68
C ASP A 486 7.52 29.49 -6.63
N ARG A 487 6.40 28.88 -6.24
CA ARG A 487 5.54 29.37 -5.15
C ARG A 487 6.27 29.41 -3.80
N ASP A 488 7.22 28.51 -3.56
CA ASP A 488 7.99 28.45 -2.32
C ASP A 488 9.50 28.57 -2.61
N PRO A 489 10.10 29.77 -2.42
CA PRO A 489 11.54 29.97 -2.63
C PRO A 489 12.42 29.04 -1.77
N SER A 490 11.91 28.47 -0.69
CA SER A 490 12.61 27.51 0.16
C SER A 490 12.48 26.05 -0.36
N ALA A 491 11.64 25.83 -1.37
CA ALA A 491 11.51 24.50 -1.99
C ALA A 491 12.70 24.19 -2.89
N VAL A 492 13.28 23.01 -2.73
CA VAL A 492 14.38 22.51 -3.57
C VAL A 492 13.95 21.35 -4.46
N LEU A 493 12.77 20.81 -4.22
CA LEU A 493 12.18 19.69 -4.97
C LEU A 493 10.67 19.87 -5.06
N ALA A 494 10.12 19.79 -6.27
CA ALA A 494 8.71 19.61 -6.54
C ALA A 494 8.49 18.32 -7.32
N TYR A 495 7.49 17.51 -6.96
CA TYR A 495 7.21 16.24 -7.63
C TYR A 495 5.70 15.91 -7.60
N PRO A 496 5.20 15.15 -8.59
CA PRO A 496 3.79 14.84 -8.69
C PRO A 496 3.41 13.58 -7.90
N ILE A 497 2.13 13.25 -7.90
CA ILE A 497 1.69 11.90 -7.63
C ILE A 497 2.09 11.00 -8.80
N THR A 498 2.71 9.86 -8.49
CA THR A 498 3.11 8.86 -9.47
C THR A 498 2.00 7.85 -9.67
N CYS A 499 1.61 7.60 -10.92
CA CYS A 499 0.82 6.44 -11.31
C CYS A 499 1.75 5.32 -11.80
N ARG A 500 1.51 4.09 -11.39
CA ARG A 500 2.23 2.93 -11.92
C ARG A 500 1.53 2.39 -13.15
N ILE A 501 2.30 2.03 -14.18
CA ILE A 501 1.78 1.41 -15.41
C ILE A 501 2.56 0.11 -15.70
N ASP A 502 1.90 -0.84 -16.36
CA ASP A 502 2.54 -2.08 -16.84
C ASP A 502 3.31 -1.85 -18.16
N GLU A 503 3.86 -2.91 -18.72
CA GLU A 503 4.57 -2.90 -20.01
C GLU A 503 3.72 -2.40 -21.19
N GLN A 504 2.40 -2.51 -21.12
CA GLN A 504 1.43 -2.08 -22.12
C GLN A 504 0.92 -0.65 -21.88
N GLY A 505 1.35 -0.01 -20.79
CA GLY A 505 0.91 1.33 -20.41
C GLY A 505 -0.42 1.35 -19.67
N THR A 506 -0.96 0.19 -19.27
CA THR A 506 -2.15 0.08 -18.43
C THR A 506 -1.81 0.49 -17.00
N GLN A 507 -2.68 1.26 -16.35
CA GLN A 507 -2.45 1.68 -14.98
C GLN A 507 -2.50 0.50 -14.03
N LEU A 508 -1.49 0.41 -13.17
CA LEU A 508 -1.44 -0.54 -12.06
C LEU A 508 -2.00 0.16 -10.82
N ASP A 509 -2.92 -0.50 -10.12
CA ASP A 509 -3.56 0.05 -8.93
C ASP A 509 -2.61 0.01 -7.72
N LYS A 510 -1.66 0.94 -7.72
CA LYS A 510 -0.80 1.23 -6.56
C LYS A 510 -1.15 2.62 -6.04
N GLY A 511 -1.75 2.65 -4.85
CA GLY A 511 -2.23 3.89 -4.23
C GLY A 511 -1.18 5.00 -4.21
N PRO A 512 -1.58 6.29 -4.35
CA PRO A 512 -0.66 7.42 -4.37
C PRO A 512 0.09 7.53 -3.04
N ARG A 513 1.37 7.85 -3.13
CA ARG A 513 2.20 8.15 -1.97
C ARG A 513 2.19 9.65 -1.73
N LEU A 514 1.49 10.07 -0.69
CA LEU A 514 1.44 11.47 -0.29
C LEU A 514 2.55 11.75 0.73
N PHE A 515 3.43 12.69 0.38
CA PHE A 515 4.52 13.11 1.25
C PHE A 515 4.95 14.55 0.90
N ASP A 516 4.94 15.43 1.87
CA ASP A 516 5.30 16.83 1.74
C ASP A 516 6.04 17.29 3.00
N THR A 517 6.93 18.26 2.87
CA THR A 517 7.67 18.82 4.00
C THR A 517 7.33 20.28 4.30
N SER A 518 6.26 20.81 3.70
CA SER A 518 5.86 22.22 3.90
C SER A 518 5.55 22.59 5.33
N ALA A 519 5.04 21.64 6.13
CA ALA A 519 4.75 21.85 7.55
C ALA A 519 5.99 21.86 8.45
N CYS A 520 7.17 21.45 7.96
CA CYS A 520 8.39 21.39 8.76
C CYS A 520 8.95 22.79 9.00
N GLN A 521 9.16 23.16 10.26
CA GLN A 521 9.63 24.51 10.64
C GLN A 521 11.16 24.61 10.73
N SER A 522 11.86 23.49 10.89
CA SER A 522 13.32 23.47 11.03
C SER A 522 13.98 22.40 10.15
N LEU A 523 15.28 22.58 9.87
CA LEU A 523 16.12 21.61 9.17
C LEU A 523 16.06 20.24 9.87
N GLY A 524 16.19 20.21 11.20
CA GLY A 524 16.20 18.95 11.96
C GLY A 524 14.85 18.22 11.91
N GLU A 525 13.74 18.94 11.87
CA GLU A 525 12.40 18.40 11.71
C GLU A 525 12.22 17.83 10.28
N ARG A 526 12.58 18.60 9.27
CA ARG A 526 12.52 18.20 7.86
C ARG A 526 13.38 16.96 7.58
N TRP A 527 14.64 16.96 8.04
CA TRP A 527 15.52 15.80 7.96
C TRP A 527 14.88 14.54 8.58
N ARG A 528 14.37 14.68 9.80
CA ARG A 528 13.72 13.60 10.50
C ARG A 528 12.51 13.07 9.71
N HIS A 529 11.66 13.96 9.20
CA HIS A 529 10.47 13.61 8.44
C HIS A 529 10.85 12.84 7.16
N VAL A 530 11.80 13.36 6.38
CA VAL A 530 12.30 12.71 5.17
C VAL A 530 12.93 11.35 5.46
N CYS A 531 13.81 11.26 6.45
CA CYS A 531 14.52 10.01 6.75
C CYS A 531 13.64 8.96 7.45
N HIS A 532 12.61 9.39 8.18
CA HIS A 532 11.75 8.50 8.97
C HIS A 532 10.48 8.08 8.22
N GLU A 533 9.83 9.01 7.54
CA GLU A 533 8.53 8.82 6.88
C GLU A 533 8.63 8.82 5.36
N GLY A 534 9.73 9.29 4.81
CA GLY A 534 9.98 9.37 3.36
C GLY A 534 9.92 8.00 2.68
N ILE A 535 8.71 7.62 2.31
CA ILE A 535 8.41 6.45 1.51
C ILE A 535 8.32 6.94 0.06
N GLY A 536 9.13 6.38 -0.86
CA GLY A 536 9.05 6.75 -2.27
C GLY A 536 10.20 7.63 -2.78
N ALA A 537 11.39 7.55 -2.17
CA ALA A 537 12.57 8.26 -2.67
C ALA A 537 12.82 8.01 -4.18
N GLY A 538 12.57 6.79 -4.66
CA GLY A 538 12.67 6.46 -6.08
C GLY A 538 11.63 7.14 -6.98
N ASP A 539 10.55 7.72 -6.42
CA ASP A 539 9.61 8.56 -7.16
C ASP A 539 10.03 10.02 -7.10
N MET A 540 10.50 10.48 -5.95
CA MET A 540 10.90 11.88 -5.73
C MET A 540 12.08 12.30 -6.60
N VAL A 541 13.01 11.38 -6.93
CA VAL A 541 14.18 11.70 -7.78
C VAL A 541 13.80 12.09 -9.22
N TYR A 542 12.60 11.76 -9.67
CA TYR A 542 12.06 12.20 -10.97
C TYR A 542 11.24 13.49 -10.89
N GLY A 543 11.32 14.19 -9.77
CA GLY A 543 10.77 15.53 -9.61
C GLY A 543 11.68 16.61 -10.17
N LEU A 544 11.16 17.84 -10.21
CA LEU A 544 11.89 19.05 -10.61
C LEU A 544 12.68 19.57 -9.40
N MET A 545 14.00 19.72 -9.56
CA MET A 545 14.92 20.14 -8.50
C MET A 545 15.59 21.47 -8.83
N ARG A 546 15.87 22.28 -7.80
CA ARG A 546 16.78 23.41 -7.99
C ARG A 546 18.20 22.87 -8.23
N LEU A 547 18.79 23.25 -9.37
CA LEU A 547 20.07 22.70 -9.82
C LEU A 547 21.23 23.02 -8.87
N ASP A 548 21.22 24.21 -8.26
CA ASP A 548 22.23 24.56 -7.24
C ASP A 548 22.13 23.70 -5.96
N ALA A 549 20.92 23.39 -5.53
CA ALA A 549 20.69 22.50 -4.39
C ALA A 549 21.08 21.06 -4.72
N LEU A 550 20.78 20.59 -5.93
CA LEU A 550 21.18 19.27 -6.42
C LEU A 550 22.70 19.11 -6.47
N LYS A 551 23.43 20.11 -6.97
CA LYS A 551 24.90 20.12 -6.97
C LYS A 551 25.48 20.12 -5.56
N LYS A 552 24.91 20.91 -4.63
CA LYS A 552 25.32 20.91 -3.21
C LYS A 552 25.06 19.57 -2.52
N ALA A 553 23.99 18.88 -2.88
CA ALA A 553 23.68 17.53 -2.38
C ALA A 553 24.56 16.43 -2.99
N GLY A 554 25.41 16.77 -3.99
CA GLY A 554 26.40 15.85 -4.58
C GLY A 554 25.81 14.89 -5.60
N ILE A 555 24.63 15.20 -6.15
CA ILE A 555 23.95 14.44 -7.23
C ILE A 555 23.77 12.96 -6.82
N PHE A 556 24.18 12.01 -7.64
CA PHE A 556 24.13 10.58 -7.31
C PHE A 556 25.49 10.09 -6.81
N ARG A 557 25.53 9.56 -5.59
CA ARG A 557 26.76 9.03 -4.99
C ARG A 557 26.90 7.52 -5.19
N ARG A 558 28.13 7.01 -5.28
CA ARG A 558 28.42 5.57 -5.44
C ARG A 558 28.16 4.80 -4.14
N VAL A 559 26.89 4.60 -3.83
CA VAL A 559 26.40 3.82 -2.68
C VAL A 559 25.19 3.00 -3.11
N LEU A 560 24.84 1.98 -2.34
CA LEU A 560 23.57 1.28 -2.53
C LEU A 560 22.40 2.20 -2.18
N ARG A 561 21.32 2.18 -2.97
CA ARG A 561 20.16 3.07 -2.87
C ARG A 561 20.55 4.55 -2.91
N PRO A 562 21.23 4.97 -3.96
CA PRO A 562 21.74 6.34 -4.08
C PRO A 562 20.61 7.38 -4.14
N ASP A 563 19.43 7.01 -4.67
CA ASP A 563 18.19 7.79 -4.67
C ASP A 563 17.79 8.22 -3.24
N ARG A 564 17.83 7.30 -2.31
CA ARG A 564 17.46 7.59 -0.91
C ARG A 564 18.49 8.49 -0.23
N LEU A 565 19.77 8.33 -0.53
CA LEU A 565 20.80 9.21 -0.01
C LEU A 565 20.62 10.62 -0.56
N LEU A 566 20.40 10.77 -1.88
CA LEU A 566 20.18 12.07 -2.51
C LEU A 566 18.98 12.80 -1.90
N ILE A 567 17.84 12.12 -1.73
CA ILE A 567 16.65 12.74 -1.12
C ILE A 567 16.93 13.15 0.34
N ALA A 568 17.69 12.36 1.10
CA ALA A 568 18.12 12.76 2.43
C ALA A 568 19.03 14.01 2.39
N GLU A 569 20.01 14.09 1.48
CA GLU A 569 20.90 15.24 1.33
C GLU A 569 20.15 16.49 0.86
N LEU A 570 19.27 16.39 -0.15
CA LEU A 570 18.44 17.52 -0.60
C LEU A 570 17.61 18.13 0.52
N SER A 571 17.12 17.31 1.46
CA SER A 571 16.36 17.80 2.60
C SER A 571 17.16 18.72 3.55
N LEU A 572 18.48 18.72 3.46
CA LEU A 572 19.33 19.66 4.21
C LEU A 572 19.25 21.08 3.64
N TYR A 573 18.97 21.23 2.35
CA TYR A 573 19.04 22.49 1.63
C TYR A 573 17.68 23.17 1.44
N GLY A 574 16.55 22.43 1.51
CA GLY A 574 15.23 23.03 1.35
C GLY A 574 14.07 22.08 1.53
N ARG A 575 12.87 22.62 1.32
CA ARG A 575 11.61 21.92 1.45
C ARG A 575 11.31 21.08 0.19
N PHE A 576 10.45 20.07 0.36
CA PHE A 576 9.86 19.29 -0.71
C PHE A 576 8.39 19.61 -0.83
N ARG A 577 7.92 19.78 -2.07
CA ARG A 577 6.54 20.12 -2.40
C ARG A 577 5.96 19.03 -3.28
N GLN A 578 4.78 18.54 -2.94
CA GLN A 578 4.08 17.58 -3.77
C GLN A 578 2.89 18.22 -4.47
N VAL A 579 2.86 18.13 -5.80
CA VAL A 579 1.67 18.45 -6.61
C VAL A 579 0.68 17.30 -6.46
N ALA A 580 -0.53 17.61 -5.98
CA ALA A 580 -1.58 16.63 -5.71
C ALA A 580 -2.32 16.19 -6.99
N GLU A 581 -1.58 16.00 -8.09
CA GLU A 581 -2.09 15.55 -9.39
C GLU A 581 -1.23 14.39 -9.91
N VAL A 582 -1.84 13.44 -10.60
CA VAL A 582 -1.13 12.35 -11.29
C VAL A 582 -0.58 12.91 -12.60
N LEU A 583 0.72 13.17 -12.64
CA LEU A 583 1.38 13.76 -13.80
C LEU A 583 2.55 12.92 -14.33
N TRP A 584 2.88 11.82 -13.69
CA TRP A 584 3.93 10.90 -14.11
C TRP A 584 3.42 9.45 -14.03
N PHE A 585 3.58 8.73 -15.15
CA PHE A 585 3.17 7.34 -15.31
C PHE A 585 4.44 6.48 -15.37
N ARG A 586 4.77 5.86 -14.25
CA ARG A 586 5.97 5.06 -14.09
C ARG A 586 5.73 3.62 -14.52
N ARG A 587 6.45 3.19 -15.53
CA ARG A 587 6.42 1.79 -15.99
C ARG A 587 7.16 0.88 -15.03
N GLU A 588 6.50 -0.19 -14.61
CA GLU A 588 7.12 -1.19 -13.76
C GLU A 588 7.65 -2.35 -14.61
N SER A 589 8.94 -2.58 -14.51
CA SER A 589 9.58 -3.83 -14.94
C SER A 589 9.80 -4.72 -13.72
N ASP A 590 9.91 -6.03 -13.93
CA ASP A 590 10.15 -7.02 -12.88
C ASP A 590 11.17 -6.55 -11.84
N VAL A 591 10.80 -6.65 -10.56
CA VAL A 591 11.62 -6.19 -9.43
C VAL A 591 12.95 -6.92 -9.44
N ALA A 592 14.02 -6.20 -9.73
CA ALA A 592 15.36 -6.76 -9.68
C ALA A 592 15.75 -7.09 -8.23
N SER A 593 16.25 -8.29 -7.98
CA SER A 593 16.85 -8.68 -6.69
C SER A 593 17.94 -7.69 -6.26
N VAL A 594 18.24 -7.60 -4.95
CA VAL A 594 19.31 -6.71 -4.43
C VAL A 594 20.65 -6.97 -5.12
N ASP A 595 20.93 -8.20 -5.48
CA ASP A 595 22.17 -8.54 -6.20
C ASP A 595 22.16 -8.05 -7.65
N ARG A 596 21.01 -8.12 -8.33
CA ARG A 596 20.86 -7.52 -9.66
C ARG A 596 20.96 -6.00 -9.59
N GLN A 597 20.43 -5.36 -8.55
CA GLN A 597 20.60 -3.92 -8.32
C GLN A 597 22.08 -3.53 -8.15
N ARG A 598 22.91 -4.33 -7.44
CA ARG A 598 24.34 -4.06 -7.31
C ARG A 598 25.05 -3.97 -8.66
N HIS A 599 24.83 -4.95 -9.52
CA HIS A 599 25.43 -4.96 -10.86
C HIS A 599 24.88 -3.89 -11.81
N THR A 600 23.68 -3.37 -11.53
CA THR A 600 23.09 -2.26 -12.30
C THR A 600 23.67 -0.91 -11.86
N LEU A 601 23.93 -0.74 -10.56
CA LEU A 601 24.37 0.54 -9.99
C LEU A 601 25.83 0.86 -10.29
N VAL A 602 26.73 -0.14 -10.22
CA VAL A 602 28.18 0.00 -10.39
C VAL A 602 28.70 -1.21 -11.15
N LEU A 603 29.71 -1.02 -12.01
CA LEU A 603 30.36 -2.14 -12.70
C LEU A 603 31.09 -3.05 -11.72
N ALA A 604 31.11 -4.33 -12.01
CA ALA A 604 31.91 -5.29 -11.25
C ALA A 604 33.43 -4.93 -11.33
N GLY A 605 34.06 -4.76 -10.19
CA GLY A 605 35.43 -4.32 -10.08
C GLY A 605 35.64 -2.83 -9.80
N ASP A 606 34.61 -1.97 -10.06
CA ASP A 606 34.63 -0.53 -9.75
C ASP A 606 33.92 -0.19 -8.44
N GLU A 607 33.65 -1.19 -7.64
CA GLU A 607 32.89 -1.03 -6.38
C GLU A 607 33.71 -0.19 -5.38
N PRO A 608 33.16 0.88 -4.82
CA PRO A 608 33.88 1.68 -3.83
C PRO A 608 34.11 0.89 -2.54
N PRO A 609 35.17 1.21 -1.78
CA PRO A 609 35.47 0.54 -0.52
C PRO A 609 34.27 0.52 0.43
N GLY A 610 33.86 -0.68 0.86
CA GLY A 610 32.72 -0.87 1.74
C GLY A 610 31.36 -0.96 1.05
N PHE A 611 31.30 -1.09 -0.28
CA PHE A 611 30.06 -1.25 -1.05
C PHE A 611 29.26 -2.52 -0.66
N GLY A 612 29.91 -3.54 -0.12
CA GLY A 612 29.27 -4.72 0.46
C GLY A 612 28.58 -4.48 1.81
N ALA A 613 28.82 -3.33 2.46
CA ALA A 613 28.15 -2.99 3.71
C ALA A 613 26.64 -2.67 3.49
N PRO A 614 25.79 -2.80 4.52
CA PRO A 614 24.39 -2.40 4.43
C PRO A 614 24.22 -0.94 3.98
N PRO A 615 23.19 -0.62 3.18
CA PRO A 615 23.00 0.72 2.61
C PRO A 615 23.04 1.85 3.64
N TRP A 616 22.35 1.69 4.77
CA TRP A 616 22.33 2.71 5.83
C TRP A 616 23.69 3.01 6.45
N LEU A 617 24.57 2.01 6.50
CA LEU A 617 25.93 2.19 7.00
C LEU A 617 26.79 2.92 5.97
N GLN A 618 26.62 2.58 4.68
CA GLN A 618 27.25 3.32 3.58
C GLN A 618 26.82 4.79 3.59
N HIS A 619 25.51 5.05 3.70
CA HIS A 619 24.94 6.40 3.76
C HIS A 619 25.51 7.20 4.95
N ALA A 620 25.49 6.64 6.15
CA ALA A 620 25.97 7.36 7.33
C ALA A 620 27.48 7.66 7.25
N ARG A 621 28.29 6.72 6.75
CA ARG A 621 29.72 6.96 6.53
C ARG A 621 29.96 8.05 5.50
N MET A 622 29.19 8.05 4.41
CA MET A 622 29.28 9.06 3.36
C MET A 622 28.88 10.45 3.91
N LEU A 623 27.73 10.54 4.54
CA LEU A 623 27.21 11.77 5.15
C LEU A 623 28.16 12.32 6.23
N TRP A 624 28.74 11.46 7.05
CA TRP A 624 29.74 11.88 8.03
C TRP A 624 30.99 12.45 7.36
N ARG A 625 31.54 11.75 6.35
CA ARG A 625 32.74 12.21 5.62
C ARG A 625 32.53 13.58 4.98
N ILE A 626 31.35 13.79 4.37
CA ILE A 626 31.06 15.02 3.63
C ILE A 626 30.81 16.19 4.56
N TYR A 627 29.97 16.02 5.57
CA TYR A 627 29.48 17.14 6.40
C TYR A 627 30.24 17.31 7.73
N ALA A 628 31.14 16.42 8.10
CA ALA A 628 32.06 16.58 9.21
C ALA A 628 33.46 17.07 8.79
N ALA A 629 33.76 17.07 7.48
CA ALA A 629 35.02 17.59 6.97
C ALA A 629 35.16 19.11 7.22
N PRO A 630 36.38 19.64 7.34
CA PRO A 630 36.62 21.08 7.49
C PRO A 630 36.06 21.92 6.32
N GLU A 631 36.14 21.38 5.11
CA GLU A 631 35.72 22.02 3.87
C GLU A 631 34.23 21.77 3.55
N ALA A 632 33.50 21.15 4.48
CA ALA A 632 32.09 20.81 4.25
C ALA A 632 31.24 22.05 3.98
N PRO A 633 30.24 21.95 3.09
CA PRO A 633 29.23 23.00 2.93
C PRO A 633 28.64 23.37 4.29
N PRO A 634 28.58 24.66 4.65
CA PRO A 634 28.10 25.04 5.96
C PRO A 634 26.62 24.64 6.14
N LEU A 635 26.38 23.69 7.02
CA LEU A 635 25.02 23.42 7.51
C LEU A 635 24.72 24.38 8.66
N ALA A 636 23.50 24.91 8.70
CA ALA A 636 23.01 25.80 9.78
C ALA A 636 22.80 25.04 11.12
N ILE A 637 23.66 24.06 11.42
CA ILE A 637 23.60 23.23 12.63
C ILE A 637 24.99 22.88 13.13
N SER A 638 25.15 22.68 14.45
CA SER A 638 26.41 22.28 15.04
C SER A 638 26.80 20.83 14.69
N ARG A 639 28.11 20.54 14.69
CA ARG A 639 28.65 19.18 14.49
C ARG A 639 28.04 18.15 15.47
N ALA A 640 27.79 18.56 16.72
CA ALA A 640 27.16 17.69 17.72
C ALA A 640 25.68 17.39 17.36
N THR A 641 24.97 18.36 16.82
CA THR A 641 23.60 18.16 16.32
C THR A 641 23.62 17.24 15.11
N TRP A 642 24.56 17.43 14.18
CA TRP A 642 24.72 16.56 13.02
C TRP A 642 25.03 15.11 13.42
N ALA A 643 25.94 14.89 14.33
CA ALA A 643 26.24 13.55 14.86
C ALA A 643 24.98 12.87 15.44
N ARG A 644 24.20 13.61 16.24
CA ARG A 644 22.91 13.10 16.79
C ARG A 644 21.91 12.76 15.70
N MET A 645 21.83 13.57 14.64
CA MET A 645 20.95 13.32 13.50
C MET A 645 21.37 12.04 12.76
N LEU A 646 22.66 11.79 12.53
CA LEU A 646 23.19 10.58 11.90
C LEU A 646 22.96 9.34 12.75
N VAL A 647 23.18 9.40 14.07
CA VAL A 647 22.85 8.30 14.98
C VAL A 647 21.38 7.96 14.89
N ARG A 648 20.53 8.98 14.86
CA ARG A 648 19.08 8.77 14.70
C ARG A 648 18.72 8.17 13.33
N TYR A 649 19.38 8.60 12.26
CA TYR A 649 19.25 8.02 10.93
C TYR A 649 19.56 6.51 10.94
N GLN A 650 20.67 6.10 11.60
CA GLN A 650 21.00 4.69 11.77
C GLN A 650 19.94 3.90 12.53
N LEU A 651 19.48 4.44 13.64
CA LEU A 651 18.49 3.76 14.49
C LEU A 651 17.10 3.67 13.85
N THR A 652 16.73 4.58 12.97
CA THR A 652 15.41 4.61 12.34
C THR A 652 15.42 3.97 10.97
N TYR A 653 16.25 4.44 10.05
CA TYR A 653 16.33 3.93 8.69
C TYR A 653 17.02 2.56 8.64
N GLY A 654 18.15 2.41 9.33
CA GLY A 654 18.88 1.16 9.42
C GLY A 654 18.02 0.04 10.00
N TRP A 655 17.27 0.34 11.06
CA TRP A 655 16.37 -0.62 11.69
C TRP A 655 15.20 -1.03 10.80
N ARG A 656 14.57 -0.08 10.11
CA ARG A 656 13.50 -0.40 9.14
C ARG A 656 14.02 -1.26 7.99
N HIS A 657 15.23 -0.97 7.54
CA HIS A 657 15.83 -1.68 6.44
C HIS A 657 16.28 -3.09 6.85
N PHE A 658 16.89 -3.23 8.03
CA PHE A 658 17.26 -4.52 8.58
C PHE A 658 16.06 -5.48 8.68
N ARG A 659 14.87 -4.96 8.99
CA ARG A 659 13.63 -5.76 9.01
C ARG A 659 13.10 -6.18 7.64
N LYS A 660 13.50 -5.50 6.56
CA LYS A 660 12.97 -5.72 5.21
C LYS A 660 13.95 -6.37 4.23
N THR A 661 15.20 -6.60 4.63
CA THR A 661 16.24 -7.06 3.68
C THR A 661 16.58 -8.52 3.79
N GLU A 662 17.08 -9.09 2.67
CA GLU A 662 17.62 -10.44 2.57
C GLU A 662 18.71 -10.72 3.64
N ALA A 663 19.41 -9.69 4.14
CA ALA A 663 20.35 -9.85 5.25
C ALA A 663 19.65 -10.30 6.54
N SER A 664 18.42 -9.82 6.81
CA SER A 664 17.62 -10.33 7.92
C SER A 664 17.14 -11.76 7.65
N HIS A 665 16.85 -12.09 6.40
CA HIS A 665 16.51 -13.45 5.97
C HIS A 665 17.74 -14.37 5.96
N ALA A 666 18.93 -13.89 5.55
CA ALA A 666 20.15 -14.67 5.57
C ALA A 666 20.65 -14.93 7.01
N ILE A 667 20.61 -13.91 7.86
CA ILE A 667 20.90 -14.05 9.29
C ILE A 667 19.83 -14.96 9.94
N GLY A 668 18.55 -14.78 9.59
CA GLY A 668 17.45 -15.64 10.02
C GLY A 668 17.68 -17.10 9.59
N ARG A 669 18.00 -17.34 8.32
CA ARG A 669 18.31 -18.69 7.81
C ARG A 669 19.56 -19.28 8.46
N GLY A 670 20.64 -18.52 8.64
CA GLY A 670 21.87 -18.97 9.30
C GLY A 670 21.63 -19.31 10.77
N ILE A 671 20.85 -18.49 11.47
CA ILE A 671 20.44 -18.74 12.85
C ILE A 671 19.43 -19.89 12.91
N ASP A 672 18.47 -19.95 12.00
CA ASP A 672 17.51 -21.05 11.88
C ASP A 672 18.22 -22.39 11.66
N GLN A 673 19.26 -22.42 10.80
CA GLN A 673 20.06 -23.63 10.54
C GLN A 673 20.87 -24.04 11.75
N ALA A 674 21.41 -23.07 12.52
CA ALA A 674 22.10 -23.33 13.78
C ALA A 674 21.16 -23.75 14.90
N ILE A 675 19.93 -23.27 14.90
CA ILE A 675 18.88 -23.60 15.88
C ILE A 675 18.20 -24.93 15.53
N TRP A 676 17.97 -25.21 14.23
CA TRP A 676 17.44 -26.49 13.75
C TRP A 676 18.33 -27.67 14.17
N THR A 677 19.66 -27.49 14.05
CA THR A 677 20.64 -28.48 14.52
C THR A 677 20.59 -28.69 16.03
N LYS A 678 20.00 -27.76 16.82
CA LYS A 678 19.85 -27.85 18.29
C LYS A 678 18.41 -28.10 18.76
N LYS A 679 17.47 -28.50 17.90
CA LYS A 679 16.04 -28.77 18.23
C LYS A 679 15.27 -27.60 18.87
N ILE A 680 15.63 -26.35 18.55
CA ILE A 680 14.91 -25.15 19.00
C ILE A 680 14.10 -24.63 17.80
N THR A 681 12.79 -24.45 17.92
CA THR A 681 11.94 -24.04 16.80
C THR A 681 12.11 -22.56 16.43
N LYS A 682 12.17 -22.24 15.13
CA LYS A 682 12.25 -20.92 14.48
C LYS A 682 11.35 -19.85 15.13
N HIS A 683 10.17 -20.27 15.55
CA HIS A 683 9.14 -19.41 16.11
C HIS A 683 9.52 -18.81 17.48
N TYR A 684 10.18 -19.57 18.35
CA TYR A 684 10.56 -19.08 19.68
C TYR A 684 11.61 -17.97 19.63
N TRP A 685 12.52 -18.07 18.68
CA TRP A 685 13.61 -17.10 18.55
C TRP A 685 13.13 -15.77 17.95
N HIS A 686 12.35 -15.80 16.86
CA HIS A 686 11.76 -14.60 16.28
C HIS A 686 10.85 -13.85 17.27
N HIS A 687 10.09 -14.60 18.08
CA HIS A 687 9.21 -14.00 19.09
C HIS A 687 9.96 -13.43 20.29
N ALA A 688 11.04 -14.09 20.73
CA ALA A 688 11.86 -13.60 21.84
C ALA A 688 12.66 -12.34 21.43
N VAL A 689 13.30 -12.36 20.27
CA VAL A 689 14.03 -11.19 19.75
C VAL A 689 13.08 -10.06 19.40
N TYR A 690 11.96 -10.32 18.74
CA TYR A 690 10.96 -9.31 18.44
C TYR A 690 10.38 -8.69 19.72
N ASN A 691 9.99 -9.49 20.71
CA ASN A 691 9.46 -8.96 21.97
C ASN A 691 10.51 -8.24 22.81
N THR A 692 11.77 -8.70 22.83
CA THR A 692 12.86 -8.01 23.53
C THR A 692 13.17 -6.67 22.88
N LEU A 693 13.18 -6.61 21.56
CA LEU A 693 13.46 -5.40 20.79
C LEU A 693 12.27 -4.43 20.77
N VAL A 694 11.03 -4.91 20.73
CA VAL A 694 9.82 -4.08 20.84
C VAL A 694 9.64 -3.54 22.26
N ARG A 695 9.88 -4.36 23.29
CA ARG A 695 9.89 -3.92 24.69
C ARG A 695 11.04 -2.94 24.96
N GLY A 696 12.21 -3.18 24.34
CA GLY A 696 13.33 -2.28 24.38
C GLY A 696 13.03 -0.89 23.85
N ARG A 697 12.27 -0.78 22.77
CA ARG A 697 11.86 0.49 22.16
C ARG A 697 10.87 1.28 23.02
N ALA A 698 9.95 0.61 23.69
CA ALA A 698 9.00 1.25 24.61
C ALA A 698 9.68 1.78 25.88
N ALA A 699 10.78 1.14 26.31
CA ALA A 699 11.54 1.53 27.49
C ALA A 699 12.59 2.62 27.22
N TRP A 700 13.12 2.73 25.98
CA TRP A 700 14.09 3.78 25.59
C TRP A 700 13.55 5.20 25.73
N GLY A 701 12.23 5.36 25.70
CA GLY A 701 11.58 6.67 25.93
C GLY A 701 11.56 7.15 27.39
N ARG A 702 11.96 6.34 28.34
CA ARG A 702 11.90 6.62 29.78
C ARG A 702 13.12 6.07 30.53
N THR A 703 14.23 6.86 30.55
CA THR A 703 15.29 6.87 31.56
C THR A 703 16.42 5.83 31.55
N LYS A 704 17.56 6.27 32.10
CA LYS A 704 18.87 5.63 32.36
C LYS A 704 18.86 4.24 33.06
N ARG A 705 17.72 3.69 33.44
CA ARG A 705 17.60 2.34 34.03
C ARG A 705 17.60 1.21 32.99
N PHE A 706 17.43 1.54 31.72
CA PHE A 706 17.20 0.56 30.64
C PHE A 706 18.46 -0.26 30.32
N GLY A 707 19.62 0.34 30.27
CA GLY A 707 20.88 -0.37 29.95
C GLY A 707 21.17 -1.54 30.91
N ARG A 708 20.89 -1.37 32.19
CA ARG A 708 21.13 -2.44 33.21
C ARG A 708 20.13 -3.59 33.07
N ARG A 709 18.87 -3.31 32.73
CA ARG A 709 17.83 -4.35 32.60
C ARG A 709 17.94 -5.15 31.31
N ALA A 710 18.31 -4.52 30.21
CA ALA A 710 18.54 -5.21 28.93
C ALA A 710 19.77 -6.12 29.00
N VAL A 711 20.84 -5.68 29.66
CA VAL A 711 22.03 -6.49 29.92
C VAL A 711 21.70 -7.64 30.87
N TYR A 712 20.88 -7.41 31.88
CA TYR A 712 20.44 -8.46 32.82
C TYR A 712 19.56 -9.51 32.11
N GLU A 713 18.58 -9.09 31.32
CA GLU A 713 17.70 -10.02 30.57
C GLU A 713 18.47 -10.78 29.46
N ALA A 714 19.45 -10.15 28.83
CA ALA A 714 20.34 -10.83 27.88
C ALA A 714 21.26 -11.84 28.60
N LEU A 715 21.77 -11.52 29.77
CA LEU A 715 22.57 -12.43 30.61
C LEU A 715 21.72 -13.60 31.12
N MET A 716 20.48 -13.36 31.53
CA MET A 716 19.55 -14.41 31.96
C MET A 716 19.13 -15.29 30.79
N LEU A 717 19.02 -14.75 29.58
CA LEU A 717 18.74 -15.54 28.40
C LEU A 717 19.91 -16.45 28.01
N THR A 718 21.16 -15.95 28.09
CA THR A 718 22.37 -16.75 27.84
C THR A 718 22.55 -17.84 28.90
N HIS A 719 22.17 -17.58 30.14
CA HIS A 719 22.16 -18.59 31.22
C HIS A 719 21.09 -19.67 31.02
N ARG A 720 19.85 -19.27 30.61
CA ARG A 720 18.76 -20.20 30.29
C ARG A 720 19.04 -21.06 29.05
N LEU A 721 19.87 -20.57 28.15
CA LEU A 721 20.24 -21.24 26.89
C LEU A 721 21.51 -22.14 27.08
N GLY A 722 22.07 -22.20 28.29
CA GLY A 722 23.27 -23.02 28.55
C GLY A 722 24.53 -22.57 27.80
N LEU A 723 24.62 -21.32 27.39
CA LEU A 723 25.70 -20.76 26.56
C LEU A 723 26.87 -20.20 27.39
N ARG A 724 26.84 -20.30 28.74
CA ARG A 724 27.96 -20.00 29.62
C ARG A 724 28.18 -21.15 30.63
N GLY A 725 29.43 -21.56 30.76
CA GLY A 725 29.84 -22.47 31.78
C GLY A 725 29.63 -21.91 33.21
N SER A 726 29.53 -22.77 34.18
CA SER A 726 29.15 -22.57 35.57
C SER A 726 29.86 -21.40 36.28
N GLY A 727 29.27 -20.22 36.19
CA GLY A 727 29.61 -19.07 37.03
C GLY A 727 28.38 -18.63 37.80
N LYS A 728 28.52 -18.41 39.13
CA LYS A 728 27.43 -18.02 40.03
C LYS A 728 26.66 -16.77 39.51
N ALA A 729 25.33 -16.82 39.57
CA ALA A 729 24.46 -15.72 39.22
C ALA A 729 24.76 -14.46 40.07
N PRO A 730 24.83 -13.25 39.48
CA PRO A 730 24.99 -12.03 40.27
C PRO A 730 23.67 -11.75 41.00
N THR A 731 23.77 -11.53 42.30
CA THR A 731 22.69 -10.98 43.14
C THR A 731 22.42 -9.52 42.75
N ARG A 732 21.16 -9.19 42.59
CA ARG A 732 20.42 -7.94 42.30
C ARG A 732 21.19 -6.69 41.88
#